data_3c64dc697b8361ceefbd68a630f47a89
#
_entry.id   3c64dc697b8361ceefbd68a630f47a89
#
_cell.length_a   1.000
_cell.length_b   1.000
_cell.length_c   1.000
_cell.angle_alpha   90.00
_cell.angle_beta   90.00
_cell.angle_gamma   90.00
#
_symmetry.space_group_name_H-M   'P 1'
#
loop_
_entity.id
_entity.type
_entity.pdbx_description
1 polymer ?
#
loop_
_entity_poly.entity_id
_entity_poly.type
_entity_poly.pdbx_seq_one_letter_code
_entity_poly.pdbx_strand_id
1 'polypeptide(L)'
;MLTERVDSTLEEVMLADSQDYVHLIASLNDNEKLLFEELVTKLRNGEFGDIDILENFWKVDYTRRPPSMEEFITDDYWLGSRTRPSADNEGIFPGWKQILLKDFDLNSQVHNTVITGSLGIGKSWVCCVIILYRIVVSRLLRNPSHFFGMSRGTEIYFSILSITRAAVRETVFGDAMEFMAQSPFFREECGFNPDKKYTDNLIDLGNNITVNAGSKGWHVIGKNMMGILLDEGNFRLEKNPNLKAYSLYNNVRARIQNRFQKFKGFLPAISLLASSAADESSFTEKVKKEILDSNQPRRQTIYQFAVYTIKSHTLRLSHRYFKVSYGLKSEEPRVLTGWYLVDGTPIEGEGPHEVPSSGARTELVPEDYYDGFKRSTKQYLMDIAGISVGGSHKLLQSTVDLERCIDLSLADGMVNPCRLKTVTLATDDKSELYQYLDQQAFLTRRFSRVLPLRHPEALRFAHVDLATQTMAGVAIGHLIGRQRVETYRAGEVFEEYRLVFEYDFILTITAGEAAPISLGKIQNFFFWLRDYAGFKFGLITADQWQSELPLQTLQAGGFNVSRLSMDRTKTPYYEWRSAIQELRIRLFRQDQLVYEAGELLDLPDKIDHPPEEEGGSKDTSDAVAGAYYNAISFTSKTGSNMALDASVPAIMPDSDVDDLEKPPISIVLPESMGARPN
;
A
#
# COMPACT_ATOMS: atom_id res chain seq x y z
N MET A 1 21.35 -29.18 -19.19
CA MET A 1 20.03 -29.67 -18.92
C MET A 1 19.42 -30.47 -20.03
N LEU A 2 19.46 -30.17 -21.28
CA LEU A 2 19.23 -31.23 -22.24
C LEU A 2 20.32 -32.30 -22.06
N THR A 3 21.57 -31.92 -21.81
CA THR A 3 22.62 -32.86 -21.40
C THR A 3 22.32 -33.53 -20.06
N GLU A 4 21.98 -32.81 -19.00
CA GLU A 4 21.61 -33.43 -17.70
C GLU A 4 20.25 -34.17 -17.77
N ARG A 5 19.30 -33.74 -18.57
CA ARG A 5 18.06 -34.49 -18.83
C ARG A 5 18.29 -35.65 -19.79
N VAL A 6 19.13 -35.49 -20.77
CA VAL A 6 19.55 -36.61 -21.60
C VAL A 6 20.34 -37.61 -20.78
N ASP A 7 21.24 -37.15 -19.87
CA ASP A 7 21.95 -38.04 -18.97
C ASP A 7 21.03 -38.64 -17.91
N SER A 8 20.16 -37.91 -17.26
CA SER A 8 19.19 -38.47 -16.30
C SER A 8 18.08 -39.27 -17.02
N THR A 9 17.65 -38.87 -18.19
CA THR A 9 16.67 -39.61 -18.99
C THR A 9 17.30 -40.84 -19.64
N LEU A 10 18.61 -40.83 -19.94
CA LEU A 10 19.34 -42.00 -20.38
C LEU A 10 19.60 -42.97 -19.25
N GLU A 11 19.94 -42.50 -18.06
CA GLU A 11 20.00 -43.37 -16.88
C GLU A 11 18.61 -43.93 -16.52
N GLU A 12 17.55 -43.11 -16.60
CA GLU A 12 16.17 -43.55 -16.39
C GLU A 12 15.68 -44.49 -17.50
N VAL A 13 16.03 -44.24 -18.75
CA VAL A 13 15.70 -45.09 -19.91
C VAL A 13 16.50 -46.38 -19.89
N MET A 14 17.73 -46.39 -19.37
CA MET A 14 18.51 -47.62 -19.14
C MET A 14 18.03 -48.41 -17.94
N LEU A 15 17.32 -47.79 -17.01
CA LEU A 15 16.77 -48.40 -15.79
C LEU A 15 15.24 -48.59 -15.84
N ALA A 16 14.53 -47.99 -16.78
CA ALA A 16 13.07 -47.99 -16.84
C ALA A 16 12.53 -49.26 -17.51
N ASP A 17 11.45 -49.73 -16.93
CA ASP A 17 10.58 -50.75 -17.53
C ASP A 17 9.98 -50.25 -18.84
N SER A 18 9.74 -51.12 -19.80
CA SER A 18 9.33 -50.84 -21.18
C SER A 18 8.12 -49.92 -21.35
N GLN A 19 7.31 -49.72 -20.33
CA GLN A 19 6.11 -48.85 -20.37
C GLN A 19 6.48 -47.35 -20.29
N ASP A 20 7.45 -46.94 -19.49
CA ASP A 20 7.89 -45.54 -19.35
C ASP A 20 8.57 -45.02 -20.63
N TYR A 21 9.29 -45.89 -21.29
CA TYR A 21 9.90 -45.64 -22.60
C TYR A 21 8.88 -45.31 -23.69
N VAL A 22 7.76 -46.07 -23.73
CA VAL A 22 6.67 -45.85 -24.69
C VAL A 22 5.96 -44.49 -24.44
N HIS A 23 5.76 -44.12 -23.18
CA HIS A 23 5.19 -42.82 -22.84
C HIS A 23 6.09 -41.66 -23.19
N LEU A 24 7.41 -41.81 -22.99
CA LEU A 24 8.39 -40.80 -23.37
C LEU A 24 8.38 -40.53 -24.87
N ILE A 25 8.49 -41.61 -25.68
CA ILE A 25 8.46 -41.52 -27.16
C ILE A 25 7.13 -41.00 -27.69
N ALA A 26 6.00 -41.39 -27.08
CA ALA A 26 4.70 -40.90 -27.46
C ALA A 26 4.52 -39.39 -27.23
N SER A 27 5.32 -38.80 -26.33
CA SER A 27 5.32 -37.38 -26.03
C SER A 27 6.15 -36.53 -26.99
N LEU A 28 7.02 -37.12 -27.80
CA LEU A 28 7.90 -36.44 -28.76
C LEU A 28 7.18 -36.19 -30.09
N ASN A 29 7.50 -35.08 -30.78
CA ASN A 29 7.08 -34.88 -32.18
C ASN A 29 7.89 -35.79 -33.14
N ASP A 30 7.50 -35.84 -34.42
CA ASP A 30 8.12 -36.78 -35.36
C ASP A 30 9.61 -36.51 -35.62
N ASN A 31 10.03 -35.26 -35.59
CA ASN A 31 11.45 -34.88 -35.71
C ASN A 31 12.24 -35.21 -34.45
N GLU A 32 11.64 -34.98 -33.29
CA GLU A 32 12.23 -35.35 -32.01
C GLU A 32 12.39 -36.86 -31.87
N LYS A 33 11.44 -37.65 -32.38
CA LYS A 33 11.53 -39.10 -32.42
C LYS A 33 12.73 -39.58 -33.25
N LEU A 34 12.90 -39.01 -34.46
CA LEU A 34 14.03 -39.35 -35.32
C LEU A 34 15.38 -39.05 -34.68
N LEU A 35 15.51 -37.88 -34.07
CA LEU A 35 16.74 -37.48 -33.38
C LEU A 35 16.98 -38.35 -32.12
N PHE A 36 15.91 -38.70 -31.41
CA PHE A 36 16.00 -39.58 -30.25
C PHE A 36 16.42 -41.03 -30.66
N GLU A 37 15.88 -41.55 -31.73
CA GLU A 37 16.27 -42.85 -32.30
C GLU A 37 17.72 -42.85 -32.77
N GLU A 38 18.19 -41.76 -33.40
CA GLU A 38 19.58 -41.57 -33.79
C GLU A 38 20.50 -41.53 -32.56
N LEU A 39 20.13 -40.77 -31.52
CA LEU A 39 20.84 -40.67 -30.25
C LEU A 39 20.96 -42.05 -29.57
N VAL A 40 19.83 -42.74 -29.43
CA VAL A 40 19.81 -44.10 -28.84
C VAL A 40 20.67 -45.07 -29.63
N THR A 41 20.67 -44.99 -30.95
CA THR A 41 21.46 -45.85 -31.82
C THR A 41 22.96 -45.58 -31.62
N LYS A 42 23.41 -44.33 -31.58
CA LYS A 42 24.80 -43.97 -31.36
C LYS A 42 25.30 -44.36 -29.95
N LEU A 43 24.45 -44.15 -28.94
CA LEU A 43 24.75 -44.55 -27.55
C LEU A 43 24.90 -46.08 -27.45
N ARG A 44 24.04 -46.86 -28.10
CA ARG A 44 24.18 -48.32 -28.19
C ARG A 44 25.44 -48.77 -28.86
N ASN A 45 25.94 -47.98 -29.79
CA ASN A 45 27.20 -48.22 -30.49
C ASN A 45 28.45 -47.78 -29.74
N GLY A 46 28.27 -47.16 -28.54
CA GLY A 46 29.40 -46.67 -27.73
C GLY A 46 30.02 -45.37 -28.26
N GLU A 47 29.30 -44.62 -29.12
CA GLU A 47 29.73 -43.36 -29.70
C GLU A 47 29.38 -42.23 -28.70
N PHE A 48 30.11 -42.14 -27.59
CA PHE A 48 29.97 -41.11 -26.59
C PHE A 48 30.78 -39.89 -26.98
N GLY A 49 30.15 -38.76 -27.30
CA GLY A 49 30.83 -37.52 -27.48
C GLY A 49 30.53 -36.79 -28.80
N ASP A 50 29.47 -37.18 -29.50
CA ASP A 50 29.01 -36.48 -30.68
C ASP A 50 28.21 -35.22 -30.31
N ILE A 51 28.96 -34.11 -30.14
CA ILE A 51 28.38 -32.80 -29.78
C ILE A 51 27.36 -32.35 -30.84
N ASP A 52 27.49 -32.80 -32.08
CA ASP A 52 26.60 -32.40 -33.18
C ASP A 52 25.14 -32.88 -33.01
N ILE A 53 24.91 -33.99 -32.35
CA ILE A 53 23.52 -34.46 -32.10
C ILE A 53 22.82 -33.57 -31.11
N LEU A 54 23.48 -33.20 -30.01
CA LEU A 54 22.92 -32.32 -29.02
C LEU A 54 22.63 -30.94 -29.60
N GLU A 55 23.51 -30.42 -30.48
CA GLU A 55 23.27 -29.19 -31.20
C GLU A 55 22.08 -29.30 -32.20
N ASN A 56 21.94 -30.45 -32.87
CA ASN A 56 20.82 -30.68 -33.77
C ASN A 56 19.47 -30.77 -33.02
N PHE A 57 19.46 -31.25 -31.79
CA PHE A 57 18.26 -31.27 -30.96
C PHE A 57 17.73 -29.85 -30.70
N TRP A 58 18.58 -28.89 -30.43
CA TRP A 58 18.17 -27.48 -30.30
C TRP A 58 17.62 -26.91 -31.62
N LYS A 59 18.17 -27.34 -32.75
CA LYS A 59 17.78 -26.86 -34.09
C LYS A 59 16.39 -27.32 -34.54
N VAL A 60 15.71 -28.22 -33.81
CA VAL A 60 14.30 -28.58 -34.09
C VAL A 60 13.41 -27.37 -33.87
N ASP A 61 13.49 -26.74 -32.73
CA ASP A 61 12.61 -25.64 -32.33
C ASP A 61 13.28 -24.27 -32.45
N TYR A 62 14.60 -24.20 -32.37
CA TYR A 62 15.38 -22.97 -32.35
C TYR A 62 16.20 -22.77 -33.66
N THR A 63 16.51 -21.53 -33.97
CA THR A 63 17.44 -21.19 -35.06
C THR A 63 18.89 -21.55 -34.69
N ARG A 64 19.19 -21.46 -33.41
CA ARG A 64 20.45 -21.90 -32.79
C ARG A 64 20.20 -22.14 -31.30
N ARG A 65 21.14 -22.79 -30.61
CA ARG A 65 21.09 -23.00 -29.15
C ARG A 65 20.88 -21.65 -28.45
N PRO A 66 19.87 -21.51 -27.60
CA PRO A 66 19.74 -20.34 -26.72
C PRO A 66 20.92 -20.27 -25.75
N PRO A 67 21.37 -19.05 -25.36
CA PRO A 67 22.43 -18.91 -24.36
C PRO A 67 21.95 -19.42 -23.00
N SER A 68 22.86 -19.99 -22.19
CA SER A 68 22.63 -20.14 -20.77
C SER A 68 22.50 -18.75 -20.11
N MET A 69 21.95 -18.67 -18.91
CA MET A 69 21.91 -17.40 -18.16
C MET A 69 23.34 -16.88 -17.91
N GLU A 70 24.32 -17.76 -17.68
CA GLU A 70 25.70 -17.36 -17.50
C GLU A 70 26.29 -16.75 -18.78
N GLU A 71 26.14 -17.41 -19.93
CA GLU A 71 26.54 -16.85 -21.23
C GLU A 71 25.87 -15.50 -21.49
N PHE A 72 24.57 -15.40 -21.21
CA PHE A 72 23.77 -14.20 -21.43
C PHE A 72 24.29 -12.98 -20.65
N ILE A 73 24.73 -13.18 -19.40
CA ILE A 73 25.21 -12.10 -18.54
C ILE A 73 26.74 -11.90 -18.60
N THR A 74 27.50 -12.76 -19.30
CA THR A 74 28.96 -12.64 -19.33
C THR A 74 29.51 -12.37 -20.72
N ASP A 75 28.83 -12.75 -21.78
CA ASP A 75 29.27 -12.54 -23.15
C ASP A 75 28.75 -11.18 -23.70
N ASP A 76 29.66 -10.38 -24.27
CA ASP A 76 29.36 -9.05 -24.82
C ASP A 76 28.39 -9.07 -26.01
N TYR A 77 28.28 -10.20 -26.68
CA TYR A 77 27.27 -10.37 -27.74
C TYR A 77 25.84 -10.24 -27.21
N TRP A 78 25.63 -10.67 -25.97
CA TRP A 78 24.35 -10.57 -25.28
C TRP A 78 24.30 -9.30 -24.42
N LEU A 79 24.52 -9.43 -23.11
CA LEU A 79 24.48 -8.31 -22.16
C LEU A 79 25.80 -8.08 -21.39
N GLY A 80 26.84 -8.86 -21.66
CA GLY A 80 28.10 -8.88 -20.89
C GLY A 80 28.73 -7.49 -20.71
N SER A 81 28.64 -6.63 -21.72
CA SER A 81 29.16 -5.25 -21.66
C SER A 81 28.56 -4.41 -20.52
N ARG A 82 27.32 -4.71 -20.10
CA ARG A 82 26.59 -3.97 -19.02
C ARG A 82 26.52 -4.72 -17.70
N THR A 83 26.64 -6.01 -17.74
CA THR A 83 26.39 -6.88 -16.58
C THR A 83 27.66 -7.29 -15.87
N ARG A 84 28.82 -7.24 -16.56
CA ARG A 84 30.11 -7.46 -15.95
C ARG A 84 30.62 -6.20 -15.23
N PRO A 85 31.36 -6.35 -14.13
CA PRO A 85 32.05 -5.24 -13.49
C PRO A 85 33.05 -4.58 -14.45
N SER A 86 33.08 -3.24 -14.47
CA SER A 86 34.03 -2.41 -15.22
C SER A 86 34.45 -1.20 -14.39
N ALA A 87 35.31 -0.33 -14.93
CA ALA A 87 35.73 0.89 -14.25
C ALA A 87 34.52 1.81 -13.88
N ASP A 88 33.49 1.81 -14.73
CA ASP A 88 32.34 2.70 -14.63
C ASP A 88 31.03 1.98 -14.21
N ASN A 89 31.09 0.67 -13.94
CA ASN A 89 29.92 -0.15 -13.66
C ASN A 89 30.23 -1.24 -12.63
N GLU A 90 29.49 -1.29 -11.54
CA GLU A 90 29.61 -2.36 -10.52
C GLU A 90 29.18 -3.75 -11.04
N GLY A 91 28.45 -3.80 -12.17
CA GLY A 91 27.90 -5.04 -12.71
C GLY A 91 26.78 -5.61 -11.85
N ILE A 92 26.51 -6.90 -12.06
CA ILE A 92 25.50 -7.63 -11.25
C ILE A 92 26.07 -7.90 -9.86
N PHE A 93 25.35 -7.51 -8.82
CA PHE A 93 25.71 -7.87 -7.45
C PHE A 93 25.78 -9.40 -7.27
N PRO A 94 26.76 -9.92 -6.53
CA PRO A 94 26.97 -11.38 -6.40
C PRO A 94 25.71 -12.15 -5.97
N GLY A 95 24.92 -11.61 -5.05
CA GLY A 95 23.67 -12.23 -4.61
C GLY A 95 22.65 -12.36 -5.75
N TRP A 96 22.51 -11.33 -6.60
CA TRP A 96 21.65 -11.39 -7.78
C TRP A 96 22.18 -12.36 -8.83
N LYS A 97 23.49 -12.40 -9.03
CA LYS A 97 24.13 -13.36 -9.97
C LYS A 97 23.79 -14.80 -9.60
N GLN A 98 23.92 -15.18 -8.32
CA GLN A 98 23.58 -16.51 -7.87
C GLN A 98 22.10 -16.88 -8.13
N ILE A 99 21.19 -15.94 -7.86
CA ILE A 99 19.74 -16.12 -8.11
C ILE A 99 19.48 -16.29 -9.61
N LEU A 100 20.07 -15.45 -10.46
CA LEU A 100 19.89 -15.52 -11.90
C LEU A 100 20.31 -16.88 -12.44
N LEU A 101 21.50 -17.37 -12.05
CA LEU A 101 22.02 -18.65 -12.51
C LEU A 101 21.19 -19.84 -12.01
N LYS A 102 20.72 -19.78 -10.76
CA LYS A 102 19.99 -20.89 -10.14
C LYS A 102 18.53 -20.97 -10.59
N ASP A 103 17.82 -19.83 -10.58
CA ASP A 103 16.37 -19.81 -10.66
C ASP A 103 15.83 -19.24 -11.98
N PHE A 104 16.66 -18.64 -12.84
CA PHE A 104 16.22 -18.02 -14.09
C PHE A 104 16.91 -18.53 -15.35
N ASP A 105 17.76 -19.52 -15.23
CA ASP A 105 18.35 -20.17 -16.39
C ASP A 105 17.30 -20.88 -17.25
N LEU A 106 17.73 -21.36 -18.41
CA LEU A 106 16.91 -21.93 -19.47
C LEU A 106 15.90 -22.97 -18.97
N ASN A 107 16.29 -23.70 -17.97
CA ASN A 107 15.57 -24.82 -17.38
C ASN A 107 14.61 -24.46 -16.24
N SER A 108 14.61 -23.20 -15.90
CA SER A 108 13.80 -22.71 -14.80
C SER A 108 12.31 -22.98 -15.00
N GLN A 109 11.69 -23.50 -13.98
CA GLN A 109 10.24 -23.64 -13.88
C GLN A 109 9.58 -22.38 -13.29
N VAL A 110 10.37 -21.38 -12.89
CA VAL A 110 9.88 -20.15 -12.28
C VAL A 110 9.21 -19.27 -13.33
N HIS A 111 7.94 -19.00 -13.12
CA HIS A 111 7.13 -18.14 -14.01
C HIS A 111 6.46 -16.98 -13.28
N ASN A 112 6.53 -16.94 -11.96
CA ASN A 112 5.97 -15.84 -11.17
C ASN A 112 6.93 -15.48 -10.05
N THR A 113 7.39 -14.24 -10.03
CA THR A 113 8.42 -13.79 -9.09
C THR A 113 8.06 -12.42 -8.52
N VAL A 114 8.14 -12.30 -7.21
CA VAL A 114 8.12 -11.03 -6.49
C VAL A 114 9.53 -10.71 -6.04
N ILE A 115 10.04 -9.55 -6.47
CA ILE A 115 11.33 -8.99 -6.04
C ILE A 115 11.05 -7.75 -5.22
N THR A 116 11.32 -7.81 -3.93
CA THR A 116 11.07 -6.70 -2.99
C THR A 116 12.29 -6.48 -2.09
N GLY A 117 12.20 -5.51 -1.22
CA GLY A 117 13.28 -5.20 -0.28
C GLY A 117 13.65 -3.74 -0.25
N SER A 118 14.85 -3.45 0.23
CA SER A 118 15.35 -2.10 0.45
C SER A 118 15.49 -1.28 -0.84
N LEU A 119 15.63 0.03 -0.69
CA LEU A 119 15.92 0.93 -1.80
C LEU A 119 17.34 0.68 -2.36
N GLY A 120 17.51 0.91 -3.67
CA GLY A 120 18.82 0.89 -4.31
C GLY A 120 19.53 -0.46 -4.40
N ILE A 121 18.84 -1.59 -4.23
CA ILE A 121 19.40 -2.94 -4.37
C ILE A 121 19.37 -3.49 -5.81
N GLY A 122 18.98 -2.68 -6.80
CA GLY A 122 18.95 -3.08 -8.20
C GLY A 122 17.78 -3.97 -8.60
N LYS A 123 16.63 -3.91 -7.90
CA LYS A 123 15.42 -4.71 -8.21
C LYS A 123 14.97 -4.58 -9.65
N SER A 124 14.73 -3.36 -10.10
CA SER A 124 14.25 -3.06 -11.45
C SER A 124 15.25 -3.46 -12.50
N TRP A 125 16.52 -3.22 -12.23
CA TRP A 125 17.63 -3.57 -13.12
C TRP A 125 17.75 -5.11 -13.33
N VAL A 126 17.70 -5.91 -12.26
CA VAL A 126 17.73 -7.37 -12.37
C VAL A 126 16.49 -7.93 -13.06
N CYS A 127 15.32 -7.31 -12.84
CA CYS A 127 14.09 -7.64 -13.57
C CYS A 127 14.24 -7.41 -15.07
N CYS A 128 14.94 -6.34 -15.50
CA CYS A 128 15.27 -6.11 -16.90
C CYS A 128 16.12 -7.25 -17.47
N VAL A 129 17.14 -7.71 -16.74
CA VAL A 129 17.97 -8.85 -17.19
C VAL A 129 17.11 -10.09 -17.39
N ILE A 130 16.23 -10.41 -16.43
CA ILE A 130 15.36 -11.60 -16.52
C ILE A 130 14.41 -11.50 -17.71
N ILE A 131 13.73 -10.37 -17.90
CA ILE A 131 12.75 -10.24 -18.99
C ILE A 131 13.44 -10.24 -20.37
N LEU A 132 14.61 -9.60 -20.51
CA LEU A 132 15.39 -9.59 -21.74
C LEU A 132 15.93 -10.99 -22.06
N TYR A 133 16.33 -11.78 -21.07
CA TYR A 133 16.70 -13.18 -21.28
C TYR A 133 15.53 -14.00 -21.85
N ARG A 134 14.33 -13.85 -21.28
CA ARG A 134 13.13 -14.52 -21.81
C ARG A 134 12.77 -14.07 -23.22
N ILE A 135 12.99 -12.80 -23.54
CA ILE A 135 12.83 -12.27 -24.89
C ILE A 135 13.81 -12.94 -25.85
N VAL A 136 15.10 -13.01 -25.49
CA VAL A 136 16.14 -13.64 -26.33
C VAL A 136 15.80 -15.11 -26.60
N VAL A 137 15.49 -15.87 -25.57
CA VAL A 137 15.12 -17.28 -25.71
C VAL A 137 13.90 -17.44 -26.63
N SER A 138 12.90 -16.59 -26.47
CA SER A 138 11.69 -16.62 -27.31
C SER A 138 11.97 -16.19 -28.76
N ARG A 139 12.84 -15.20 -28.95
CA ARG A 139 13.22 -14.66 -30.26
C ARG A 139 14.00 -15.68 -31.11
N LEU A 140 14.76 -16.54 -30.46
CA LEU A 140 15.54 -17.59 -31.12
C LEU A 140 14.70 -18.78 -31.58
N LEU A 141 13.47 -18.93 -31.13
CA LEU A 141 12.53 -19.92 -31.69
C LEU A 141 12.35 -19.69 -33.20
N ARG A 142 12.30 -20.78 -34.00
CA ARG A 142 12.06 -20.71 -35.45
C ARG A 142 10.75 -20.05 -35.79
N ASN A 143 9.70 -20.39 -35.04
CA ASN A 143 8.36 -19.82 -35.15
C ASN A 143 7.69 -19.80 -33.78
N PRO A 144 7.84 -18.74 -32.99
CA PRO A 144 7.30 -18.66 -31.64
C PRO A 144 5.78 -18.88 -31.58
N SER A 145 5.04 -18.32 -32.51
CA SER A 145 3.57 -18.45 -32.54
C SER A 145 3.15 -19.91 -32.75
N HIS A 146 3.78 -20.60 -33.68
CA HIS A 146 3.50 -22.02 -33.95
C HIS A 146 3.93 -22.91 -32.78
N PHE A 147 5.11 -22.61 -32.19
CA PHE A 147 5.62 -23.36 -31.04
C PHE A 147 4.64 -23.39 -29.88
N PHE A 148 3.93 -22.29 -29.64
CA PHE A 148 2.88 -22.20 -28.61
C PHE A 148 1.47 -22.52 -29.10
N GLY A 149 1.33 -23.16 -30.25
CA GLY A 149 0.03 -23.60 -30.80
C GLY A 149 -0.88 -22.46 -31.28
N MET A 150 -0.29 -21.31 -31.62
CA MET A 150 -1.00 -20.18 -32.17
C MET A 150 -0.91 -20.11 -33.70
N SER A 151 -1.80 -19.35 -34.33
CA SER A 151 -1.74 -19.13 -35.79
C SER A 151 -0.44 -18.43 -36.17
N ARG A 152 0.12 -18.78 -37.34
CA ARG A 152 1.31 -18.12 -37.89
C ARG A 152 1.09 -16.63 -37.99
N GLY A 153 2.09 -15.83 -37.54
CA GLY A 153 2.01 -14.37 -37.56
C GLY A 153 1.28 -13.75 -36.34
N THR A 154 0.84 -14.57 -35.39
CA THR A 154 0.29 -14.04 -34.14
C THR A 154 1.39 -13.38 -33.31
N GLU A 155 1.24 -12.11 -32.97
CA GLU A 155 2.19 -11.38 -32.15
C GLU A 155 2.19 -11.84 -30.69
N ILE A 156 3.37 -11.91 -30.10
CA ILE A 156 3.66 -12.24 -28.72
C ILE A 156 4.27 -11.01 -28.05
N TYR A 157 3.74 -10.65 -26.88
CA TYR A 157 4.10 -9.43 -26.18
C TYR A 157 4.81 -9.69 -24.87
N PHE A 158 5.84 -8.88 -24.65
CA PHE A 158 6.46 -8.65 -23.35
C PHE A 158 6.16 -7.21 -22.93
N SER A 159 5.61 -7.01 -21.73
CA SER A 159 5.21 -5.68 -21.24
C SER A 159 6.01 -5.24 -20.05
N ILE A 160 6.48 -3.99 -20.09
CA ILE A 160 7.11 -3.31 -18.97
C ILE A 160 6.16 -2.20 -18.51
N LEU A 161 5.64 -2.34 -17.31
CA LEU A 161 4.63 -1.44 -16.74
C LEU A 161 5.15 -0.77 -15.47
N SER A 162 4.83 0.50 -15.28
CA SER A 162 5.07 1.24 -14.04
C SER A 162 3.96 2.28 -13.83
N ILE A 163 4.02 3.04 -12.73
CA ILE A 163 2.99 3.95 -12.25
C ILE A 163 2.53 4.98 -13.28
N THR A 164 3.48 5.65 -13.91
CA THR A 164 3.22 6.67 -14.93
C THR A 164 3.99 6.39 -16.21
N ARG A 165 3.50 6.94 -17.34
CA ARG A 165 4.18 6.80 -18.63
C ARG A 165 5.58 7.47 -18.64
N ALA A 166 5.75 8.55 -17.88
CA ALA A 166 7.04 9.20 -17.70
C ALA A 166 7.99 8.32 -16.87
N ALA A 167 7.54 7.83 -15.71
CA ALA A 167 8.33 6.94 -14.86
C ALA A 167 8.78 5.67 -15.61
N VAL A 168 7.91 5.05 -16.43
CA VAL A 168 8.31 3.90 -17.24
C VAL A 168 9.50 4.20 -18.14
N ARG A 169 9.50 5.38 -18.80
CA ARG A 169 10.56 5.76 -19.74
C ARG A 169 11.87 6.13 -19.06
N GLU A 170 11.77 6.77 -17.89
CA GLU A 170 12.93 7.29 -17.17
C GLU A 170 13.61 6.24 -16.28
N THR A 171 12.94 5.11 -16.02
CA THR A 171 13.44 4.05 -15.14
C THR A 171 13.62 2.73 -15.91
N VAL A 172 12.80 1.74 -15.61
CA VAL A 172 12.95 0.34 -16.07
C VAL A 172 12.95 0.17 -17.59
N PHE A 173 12.10 0.89 -18.30
CA PHE A 173 12.11 0.81 -19.76
C PHE A 173 13.32 1.50 -20.36
N GLY A 174 13.78 2.60 -19.74
CA GLY A 174 15.06 3.24 -20.07
C GLY A 174 16.24 2.27 -19.92
N ASP A 175 16.31 1.57 -18.79
CA ASP A 175 17.31 0.53 -18.56
C ASP A 175 17.25 -0.58 -19.61
N ALA A 176 16.05 -1.07 -19.92
CA ALA A 176 15.86 -2.11 -20.95
C ALA A 176 16.31 -1.62 -22.35
N MET A 177 16.00 -0.37 -22.71
CA MET A 177 16.45 0.27 -23.94
C MET A 177 17.98 0.36 -24.00
N GLU A 178 18.61 0.74 -22.89
CA GLU A 178 20.06 0.87 -22.79
C GLU A 178 20.75 -0.51 -22.90
N PHE A 179 20.22 -1.53 -22.25
CA PHE A 179 20.69 -2.91 -22.44
C PHE A 179 20.62 -3.35 -23.89
N MET A 180 19.48 -3.13 -24.55
CA MET A 180 19.31 -3.50 -25.96
C MET A 180 20.22 -2.68 -26.88
N ALA A 181 20.48 -1.40 -26.56
CA ALA A 181 21.36 -0.53 -27.36
C ALA A 181 22.82 -0.97 -27.34
N GLN A 182 23.28 -1.59 -26.26
CA GLN A 182 24.65 -2.05 -26.10
C GLN A 182 24.86 -3.49 -26.57
N SER A 183 23.81 -4.28 -26.72
CA SER A 183 23.85 -5.68 -27.13
C SER A 183 23.91 -5.81 -28.68
N PRO A 184 24.97 -6.43 -29.24
CA PRO A 184 25.01 -6.77 -30.67
C PRO A 184 23.83 -7.59 -31.13
N PHE A 185 23.37 -8.57 -30.34
CA PHE A 185 22.21 -9.38 -30.68
C PHE A 185 20.94 -8.53 -30.94
N PHE A 186 20.63 -7.61 -30.07
CA PHE A 186 19.44 -6.77 -30.25
C PHE A 186 19.57 -5.80 -31.40
N ARG A 187 20.75 -5.25 -31.63
CA ARG A 187 20.99 -4.32 -32.76
C ARG A 187 21.01 -5.02 -34.11
N GLU A 188 21.76 -6.11 -34.23
CA GLU A 188 22.04 -6.76 -35.50
C GLU A 188 20.95 -7.77 -35.90
N GLU A 189 20.50 -8.60 -34.96
CA GLU A 189 19.53 -9.65 -35.28
C GLU A 189 18.08 -9.25 -35.01
N CYS A 190 17.82 -8.35 -34.04
CA CYS A 190 16.48 -7.87 -33.78
C CYS A 190 16.15 -6.53 -34.45
N GLY A 191 17.16 -5.89 -35.12
CA GLY A 191 16.98 -4.61 -35.80
C GLY A 191 16.68 -3.45 -34.84
N PHE A 192 17.05 -3.57 -33.55
CA PHE A 192 16.87 -2.51 -32.59
C PHE A 192 17.77 -1.32 -32.91
N ASN A 193 17.15 -0.14 -33.06
CA ASN A 193 17.90 1.10 -33.35
C ASN A 193 17.69 2.08 -32.18
N PRO A 194 18.76 2.38 -31.41
CA PRO A 194 18.66 3.29 -30.26
C PRO A 194 18.28 4.73 -30.66
N ASP A 195 18.60 5.17 -31.88
CA ASP A 195 18.29 6.51 -32.36
C ASP A 195 16.86 6.67 -32.88
N LYS A 196 16.14 5.56 -33.02
CA LYS A 196 14.77 5.58 -33.50
C LYS A 196 13.81 6.01 -32.37
N LYS A 197 13.01 7.03 -32.60
CA LYS A 197 11.89 7.35 -31.71
C LYS A 197 10.79 6.30 -31.88
N TYR A 198 10.68 5.42 -30.90
CA TYR A 198 9.58 4.43 -30.87
C TYR A 198 8.28 5.12 -30.47
N THR A 199 7.36 5.24 -31.43
CA THR A 199 6.00 5.73 -31.18
C THR A 199 5.25 4.70 -30.33
N ASP A 200 4.40 5.18 -29.43
CA ASP A 200 3.60 4.35 -28.54
C ASP A 200 4.34 3.36 -27.62
N ASN A 201 5.67 3.54 -27.46
CA ASN A 201 6.54 2.66 -26.67
C ASN A 201 6.46 1.17 -27.10
N LEU A 202 6.26 0.93 -28.38
CA LEU A 202 6.28 -0.40 -28.99
C LEU A 202 7.60 -0.62 -29.71
N ILE A 203 8.28 -1.72 -29.40
CA ILE A 203 9.51 -2.16 -30.04
C ILE A 203 9.26 -3.53 -30.64
N ASP A 204 9.19 -3.58 -31.95
CA ASP A 204 9.16 -4.85 -32.71
C ASP A 204 10.60 -5.39 -32.81
N LEU A 205 10.83 -6.56 -32.27
CA LEU A 205 12.11 -7.26 -32.27
C LEU A 205 12.19 -8.34 -33.35
N GLY A 206 11.22 -8.36 -34.25
CA GLY A 206 11.09 -9.38 -35.29
C GLY A 206 10.58 -10.71 -34.75
N ASN A 207 10.34 -11.66 -35.69
CA ASN A 207 9.83 -13.00 -35.36
C ASN A 207 8.54 -12.99 -34.50
N ASN A 208 7.66 -12.00 -34.71
CA ASN A 208 6.43 -11.75 -33.98
C ASN A 208 6.61 -11.49 -32.45
N ILE A 209 7.78 -11.03 -32.05
CA ILE A 209 8.06 -10.66 -30.66
C ILE A 209 8.06 -9.14 -30.53
N THR A 210 7.18 -8.60 -29.71
CA THR A 210 7.05 -7.15 -29.46
C THR A 210 7.18 -6.85 -27.98
N VAL A 211 8.00 -5.85 -27.68
CA VAL A 211 8.11 -5.26 -26.33
C VAL A 211 7.26 -4.01 -26.27
N ASN A 212 6.43 -3.88 -25.23
CA ASN A 212 5.69 -2.65 -25.00
C ASN A 212 5.89 -2.11 -23.59
N ALA A 213 5.95 -0.79 -23.50
CA ALA A 213 5.99 -0.09 -22.24
C ALA A 213 4.69 0.70 -22.02
N GLY A 214 4.19 0.73 -20.80
CA GLY A 214 2.95 1.42 -20.50
C GLY A 214 2.68 1.64 -19.02
N SER A 215 1.65 2.44 -18.76
CA SER A 215 1.18 2.72 -17.39
C SER A 215 -0.30 2.36 -17.20
N LYS A 216 -0.95 1.77 -18.20
CA LYS A 216 -2.39 1.51 -18.20
C LYS A 216 -2.71 0.08 -18.63
N GLY A 217 -3.72 -0.51 -18.02
CA GLY A 217 -4.10 -1.90 -18.24
C GLY A 217 -4.55 -2.23 -19.66
N TRP A 218 -5.05 -1.27 -20.44
CA TRP A 218 -5.43 -1.55 -21.83
C TRP A 218 -4.23 -1.88 -22.73
N HIS A 219 -3.00 -1.52 -22.33
CA HIS A 219 -1.80 -1.91 -23.04
C HIS A 219 -1.55 -3.42 -23.05
N VAL A 220 -2.20 -4.13 -22.14
CA VAL A 220 -2.09 -5.60 -21.98
C VAL A 220 -3.39 -6.37 -22.31
N ILE A 221 -4.55 -5.68 -22.26
CA ILE A 221 -5.85 -6.32 -22.56
C ILE A 221 -5.92 -6.64 -24.05
N GLY A 222 -6.29 -7.89 -24.39
CA GLY A 222 -6.40 -8.35 -25.79
C GLY A 222 -5.10 -8.85 -26.39
N LYS A 223 -3.93 -8.69 -25.75
CA LYS A 223 -2.63 -9.14 -26.28
C LYS A 223 -2.26 -10.55 -25.80
N ASN A 224 -1.43 -11.24 -26.60
CA ASN A 224 -0.83 -12.52 -26.21
C ASN A 224 0.41 -12.25 -25.34
N MET A 225 0.19 -12.06 -24.06
CA MET A 225 1.23 -11.72 -23.09
C MET A 225 2.00 -12.97 -22.70
N MET A 226 3.31 -13.01 -23.00
CA MET A 226 4.24 -14.03 -22.55
C MET A 226 5.03 -13.57 -21.32
N GLY A 227 5.35 -12.29 -21.21
CA GLY A 227 6.06 -11.73 -20.10
C GLY A 227 5.51 -10.39 -19.64
N ILE A 228 5.56 -10.15 -18.34
CA ILE A 228 5.27 -8.86 -17.75
C ILE A 228 6.28 -8.54 -16.66
N LEU A 229 6.72 -7.29 -16.66
CA LEU A 229 7.40 -6.66 -15.53
C LEU A 229 6.52 -5.51 -15.04
N LEU A 230 6.01 -5.64 -13.82
CA LEU A 230 5.33 -4.57 -13.10
C LEU A 230 6.30 -3.98 -12.08
N ASP A 231 6.78 -2.78 -12.37
CA ASP A 231 7.71 -2.05 -11.51
C ASP A 231 6.98 -1.05 -10.61
N GLU A 232 7.47 -0.88 -9.39
CA GLU A 232 6.89 -0.01 -8.36
C GLU A 232 5.42 -0.35 -8.05
N GLY A 233 5.12 -1.65 -7.93
CA GLY A 233 3.74 -2.17 -7.78
C GLY A 233 2.97 -1.65 -6.57
N ASN A 234 3.65 -1.15 -5.53
CA ASN A 234 3.01 -0.60 -4.33
C ASN A 234 2.53 0.85 -4.51
N PHE A 235 3.01 1.54 -5.53
CA PHE A 235 2.50 2.87 -5.82
C PHE A 235 1.16 2.76 -6.55
N ARG A 236 0.14 3.42 -6.02
CA ARG A 236 -1.22 3.37 -6.54
C ARG A 236 -1.28 3.92 -7.96
N LEU A 237 -1.89 3.18 -8.85
CA LEU A 237 -2.34 3.65 -10.16
C LEU A 237 -3.59 4.55 -9.98
N GLU A 238 -3.40 5.71 -9.41
CA GLU A 238 -4.34 6.50 -8.62
C GLU A 238 -5.50 7.19 -9.34
N LYS A 239 -5.73 7.04 -10.61
CA LYS A 239 -6.81 7.81 -11.26
C LYS A 239 -7.80 6.99 -12.07
N ASN A 240 -7.78 5.66 -11.95
CA ASN A 240 -8.77 4.84 -12.65
C ASN A 240 -9.33 3.74 -11.73
N PRO A 241 -10.54 3.89 -11.16
CA PRO A 241 -11.13 2.92 -10.24
C PRO A 241 -11.29 1.52 -10.85
N ASN A 242 -11.25 1.40 -12.19
CA ASN A 242 -11.40 0.13 -12.90
C ASN A 242 -10.09 -0.65 -13.11
N LEU A 243 -8.97 -0.14 -12.61
CA LEU A 243 -7.66 -0.77 -12.77
C LEU A 243 -6.90 -0.81 -11.44
N LYS A 244 -7.42 -1.58 -10.50
CA LYS A 244 -6.66 -1.99 -9.34
C LYS A 244 -5.44 -2.77 -9.86
N ALA A 245 -4.23 -2.42 -9.44
CA ALA A 245 -2.98 -3.09 -9.84
C ALA A 245 -3.08 -4.62 -9.70
N TYR A 246 -3.81 -5.07 -8.69
CA TYR A 246 -4.12 -6.46 -8.43
C TYR A 246 -4.95 -7.13 -9.54
N SER A 247 -6.00 -6.49 -10.05
CA SER A 247 -6.80 -7.07 -11.14
C SER A 247 -6.01 -7.12 -12.45
N LEU A 248 -5.17 -6.13 -12.71
CA LEU A 248 -4.26 -6.13 -13.86
C LEU A 248 -3.27 -7.30 -13.77
N TYR A 249 -2.61 -7.45 -12.64
CA TYR A 249 -1.66 -8.52 -12.38
C TYR A 249 -2.30 -9.91 -12.55
N ASN A 250 -3.47 -10.14 -11.96
CA ASN A 250 -4.18 -11.42 -12.07
C ASN A 250 -4.67 -11.70 -13.49
N ASN A 251 -5.18 -10.69 -14.21
CA ASN A 251 -5.59 -10.83 -15.60
C ASN A 251 -4.41 -11.23 -16.50
N VAL A 252 -3.23 -10.66 -16.27
CA VAL A 252 -2.03 -11.01 -17.03
C VAL A 252 -1.56 -12.41 -16.68
N ARG A 253 -1.51 -12.77 -15.41
CA ARG A 253 -1.16 -14.13 -14.96
C ARG A 253 -2.06 -15.19 -15.59
N ALA A 254 -3.37 -14.98 -15.56
CA ALA A 254 -4.32 -15.91 -16.19
C ALA A 254 -4.05 -16.10 -17.69
N ARG A 255 -3.68 -15.02 -18.41
CA ARG A 255 -3.33 -15.08 -19.84
C ARG A 255 -2.03 -15.85 -20.10
N ILE A 256 -1.01 -15.59 -19.30
CA ILE A 256 0.26 -16.32 -19.31
C ILE A 256 -0.01 -17.81 -19.09
N GLN A 257 -0.78 -18.13 -18.03
CA GLN A 257 -1.11 -19.50 -17.68
C GLN A 257 -1.85 -20.26 -18.78
N ASN A 258 -2.84 -19.63 -19.37
CA ASN A 258 -3.66 -20.29 -20.37
C ASN A 258 -2.94 -20.58 -21.69
N ARG A 259 -1.97 -19.77 -22.08
CA ARG A 259 -1.34 -19.86 -23.41
C ARG A 259 0.09 -20.37 -23.40
N PHE A 260 0.88 -20.05 -22.35
CA PHE A 260 2.33 -20.22 -22.36
C PHE A 260 2.86 -21.14 -21.26
N GLN A 261 1.99 -21.72 -20.42
CA GLN A 261 2.41 -22.65 -19.34
C GLN A 261 2.39 -24.13 -19.71
N LYS A 262 1.82 -24.50 -20.83
CA LYS A 262 1.54 -25.91 -21.15
C LYS A 262 2.67 -26.65 -21.86
N PHE A 263 3.90 -26.08 -21.90
CA PHE A 263 4.94 -26.70 -22.70
C PHE A 263 5.96 -27.49 -21.88
N LYS A 264 6.36 -28.63 -22.42
CA LYS A 264 7.26 -29.66 -21.93
C LYS A 264 8.56 -29.05 -21.34
N GLY A 265 8.63 -28.90 -20.04
CA GLY A 265 9.85 -28.65 -19.33
C GLY A 265 10.52 -27.27 -19.47
N PHE A 266 10.03 -26.42 -20.39
CA PHE A 266 10.56 -25.09 -20.67
C PHE A 266 9.43 -24.08 -20.62
N LEU A 267 9.59 -23.05 -19.77
CA LEU A 267 8.60 -22.00 -19.59
C LEU A 267 9.26 -20.63 -19.81
N PRO A 268 9.23 -20.10 -21.06
CA PRO A 268 9.74 -18.76 -21.33
C PRO A 268 8.84 -17.66 -20.73
N ALA A 269 7.63 -18.01 -20.40
CA ALA A 269 6.67 -17.11 -19.80
C ALA A 269 7.09 -16.66 -18.40
N ILE A 270 7.00 -15.37 -18.11
CA ILE A 270 7.43 -14.79 -16.82
C ILE A 270 6.53 -13.64 -16.38
N SER A 271 6.19 -13.64 -15.11
CA SER A 271 5.54 -12.51 -14.42
C SER A 271 6.46 -12.01 -13.32
N LEU A 272 6.93 -10.79 -13.45
CA LEU A 272 7.83 -10.13 -12.49
C LEU A 272 7.08 -8.97 -11.83
N LEU A 273 7.09 -8.94 -10.51
CA LEU A 273 6.62 -7.83 -9.70
C LEU A 273 7.79 -7.29 -8.90
N ALA A 274 8.23 -6.08 -9.22
CA ALA A 274 9.26 -5.36 -8.48
C ALA A 274 8.65 -4.23 -7.68
N SER A 275 9.00 -4.12 -6.41
CA SER A 275 8.59 -2.98 -5.58
C SER A 275 9.47 -2.87 -4.34
N SER A 276 9.62 -1.66 -3.83
CA SER A 276 10.24 -1.45 -2.53
C SER A 276 9.32 -1.95 -1.42
N ALA A 277 9.91 -2.29 -0.27
CA ALA A 277 9.14 -2.65 0.92
C ALA A 277 8.22 -1.48 1.29
N ALA A 278 7.00 -1.79 1.69
CA ALA A 278 5.98 -0.81 2.03
C ALA A 278 5.17 -1.32 3.23
N ASP A 279 3.94 -0.89 3.35
CA ASP A 279 3.03 -1.38 4.38
C ASP A 279 2.64 -2.86 4.17
N GLU A 280 2.38 -3.59 5.25
CA GLU A 280 1.92 -4.99 5.19
C GLU A 280 0.60 -5.18 4.45
N SER A 281 -0.24 -4.14 4.36
CA SER A 281 -1.48 -4.14 3.58
C SER A 281 -1.26 -3.87 2.08
N SER A 282 -0.01 -3.62 1.68
CA SER A 282 0.33 -3.25 0.31
C SER A 282 0.05 -4.38 -0.68
N PHE A 283 -0.13 -3.99 -1.94
CA PHE A 283 -0.34 -4.92 -3.05
C PHE A 283 0.74 -6.01 -3.14
N THR A 284 2.01 -5.65 -2.97
CA THR A 284 3.13 -6.60 -3.02
C THR A 284 3.05 -7.63 -1.90
N GLU A 285 2.70 -7.22 -0.67
CA GLU A 285 2.55 -8.14 0.46
C GLU A 285 1.37 -9.10 0.27
N LYS A 286 0.27 -8.62 -0.31
CA LYS A 286 -0.87 -9.48 -0.69
C LYS A 286 -0.46 -10.56 -1.68
N VAL A 287 0.29 -10.18 -2.73
CA VAL A 287 0.80 -11.15 -3.72
C VAL A 287 1.81 -12.12 -3.09
N LYS A 288 2.69 -11.66 -2.21
CA LYS A 288 3.62 -12.52 -1.47
C LYS A 288 2.88 -13.57 -0.66
N LYS A 289 1.84 -13.18 0.06
CA LYS A 289 1.01 -14.09 0.85
C LYS A 289 0.37 -15.16 -0.04
N GLU A 290 -0.21 -14.79 -1.17
CA GLU A 290 -0.78 -15.74 -2.13
C GLU A 290 0.26 -16.75 -2.65
N ILE A 291 1.49 -16.30 -2.92
CA ILE A 291 2.58 -17.19 -3.34
C ILE A 291 2.93 -18.18 -2.23
N LEU A 292 3.03 -17.73 -1.00
CA LEU A 292 3.32 -18.60 0.16
C LEU A 292 2.21 -19.62 0.40
N ASP A 293 0.95 -19.21 0.25
CA ASP A 293 -0.23 -20.06 0.44
C ASP A 293 -0.43 -21.06 -0.72
N SER A 294 0.16 -20.81 -1.90
CA SER A 294 -0.07 -21.59 -3.12
C SER A 294 0.56 -22.99 -3.14
N ASN A 295 1.44 -23.31 -2.21
CA ASN A 295 2.22 -24.57 -2.16
C ASN A 295 2.94 -24.96 -3.48
N GLN A 296 3.30 -23.98 -4.32
CA GLN A 296 4.04 -24.21 -5.57
C GLN A 296 5.42 -23.54 -5.59
N PRO A 297 6.33 -23.88 -4.67
CA PRO A 297 7.61 -23.17 -4.50
C PRO A 297 8.57 -23.31 -5.69
N ARG A 298 8.40 -24.32 -6.54
CA ARG A 298 9.20 -24.49 -7.75
C ARG A 298 8.80 -23.58 -8.91
N ARG A 299 7.60 -22.99 -8.87
CA ARG A 299 7.05 -22.16 -9.95
C ARG A 299 6.89 -20.71 -9.59
N GLN A 300 6.87 -20.41 -8.29
CA GLN A 300 6.66 -19.06 -7.78
C GLN A 300 7.69 -18.76 -6.70
N THR A 301 8.34 -17.61 -6.79
CA THR A 301 9.45 -17.25 -5.89
C THR A 301 9.27 -15.83 -5.34
N ILE A 302 9.81 -15.62 -4.14
CA ILE A 302 9.87 -14.31 -3.49
C ILE A 302 11.32 -14.05 -3.13
N TYR A 303 11.87 -12.93 -3.58
CA TYR A 303 13.18 -12.44 -3.20
C TYR A 303 13.03 -11.11 -2.47
N GLN A 304 13.52 -11.09 -1.24
CA GLN A 304 13.47 -9.92 -0.37
C GLN A 304 14.83 -9.75 0.29
N PHE A 305 15.45 -8.58 0.10
CA PHE A 305 16.80 -8.33 0.60
C PHE A 305 16.91 -6.97 1.26
N ALA A 306 17.74 -6.93 2.31
CA ALA A 306 18.28 -5.71 2.87
C ALA A 306 19.43 -5.18 1.99
N VAL A 307 19.69 -3.88 2.03
CA VAL A 307 20.81 -3.27 1.30
C VAL A 307 22.17 -3.82 1.78
N TYR A 308 22.31 -4.03 3.08
CA TYR A 308 23.53 -4.57 3.69
C TYR A 308 23.76 -6.06 3.40
N THR A 309 22.74 -6.79 2.93
CA THR A 309 22.89 -8.18 2.51
C THR A 309 23.33 -8.28 1.06
N ILE A 310 22.62 -7.60 0.14
CA ILE A 310 22.89 -7.73 -1.29
C ILE A 310 24.15 -6.97 -1.72
N LYS A 311 24.48 -5.86 -1.08
CA LYS A 311 25.66 -5.03 -1.32
C LYS A 311 26.80 -5.26 -0.32
N SER A 312 26.80 -6.35 0.41
CA SER A 312 27.80 -6.66 1.44
C SER A 312 29.25 -6.61 0.91
N HIS A 313 29.45 -6.89 -0.38
CA HIS A 313 30.77 -6.89 -1.02
C HIS A 313 31.31 -5.47 -1.33
N THR A 314 30.46 -4.45 -1.44
CA THR A 314 30.83 -3.06 -1.69
C THR A 314 30.77 -2.20 -0.44
N LEU A 315 29.94 -2.56 0.52
CA LEU A 315 29.79 -1.85 1.77
C LEU A 315 30.82 -2.37 2.81
N ARG A 316 31.68 -1.48 3.29
CA ARG A 316 32.56 -1.79 4.42
C ARG A 316 31.81 -1.57 5.73
N LEU A 317 30.97 -2.55 6.08
CA LEU A 317 30.12 -2.47 7.26
C LEU A 317 30.88 -2.83 8.53
N SER A 318 30.47 -2.26 9.63
CA SER A 318 30.89 -2.61 10.98
C SER A 318 30.61 -4.09 11.28
N HIS A 319 31.42 -4.70 12.16
CA HIS A 319 31.17 -6.03 12.68
C HIS A 319 30.22 -6.06 13.89
N ARG A 320 29.72 -4.89 14.29
CA ARG A 320 28.74 -4.73 15.36
C ARG A 320 27.36 -4.55 14.79
N TYR A 321 26.40 -5.17 15.43
CA TYR A 321 25.00 -5.17 15.02
C TYR A 321 24.10 -4.83 16.20
N PHE A 322 22.95 -4.25 15.92
CA PHE A 322 21.86 -4.07 16.86
C PHE A 322 20.61 -4.80 16.39
N LYS A 323 19.68 -5.07 17.31
CA LYS A 323 18.41 -5.71 16.97
C LYS A 323 17.28 -4.67 16.90
N VAL A 324 16.40 -4.87 15.94
CA VAL A 324 15.16 -4.10 15.78
C VAL A 324 13.99 -5.06 15.96
N SER A 325 13.10 -4.75 16.88
CA SER A 325 11.86 -5.50 17.11
C SER A 325 10.75 -4.95 16.23
N TYR A 326 9.95 -5.83 15.60
CA TYR A 326 8.84 -5.46 14.72
C TYR A 326 7.80 -6.58 14.60
N GLY A 327 6.67 -6.30 13.92
CA GLY A 327 5.67 -7.30 13.51
C GLY A 327 4.60 -7.62 14.54
N LEU A 328 4.55 -6.92 15.69
CA LEU A 328 3.41 -6.95 16.59
C LEU A 328 2.43 -5.82 16.22
N LYS A 329 1.14 -6.14 16.15
CA LYS A 329 0.09 -5.12 15.93
C LYS A 329 -0.08 -4.16 17.11
N SER A 330 0.33 -4.60 18.31
CA SER A 330 0.20 -3.85 19.56
C SER A 330 1.39 -2.94 19.87
N GLU A 331 2.50 -3.08 19.13
CA GLU A 331 3.75 -2.34 19.41
C GLU A 331 4.34 -1.76 18.12
N GLU A 332 4.79 -0.52 18.20
CA GLU A 332 5.58 0.04 17.10
C GLU A 332 6.97 -0.63 17.00
N PRO A 333 7.52 -0.72 15.78
CA PRO A 333 8.88 -1.15 15.61
C PRO A 333 9.86 -0.28 16.39
N ARG A 334 10.79 -0.89 17.11
CA ARG A 334 11.76 -0.17 17.92
C ARG A 334 13.12 -0.85 17.95
N VAL A 335 14.15 -0.04 18.14
CA VAL A 335 15.51 -0.52 18.36
C VAL A 335 15.62 -1.07 19.77
N LEU A 336 16.10 -2.31 19.91
CA LEU A 336 16.37 -2.95 21.19
C LEU A 336 17.73 -2.52 21.74
N THR A 337 17.86 -2.51 23.06
CA THR A 337 19.13 -2.23 23.73
C THR A 337 20.07 -3.43 23.62
N GLY A 338 21.36 -3.17 23.39
CA GLY A 338 22.42 -4.17 23.32
C GLY A 338 23.04 -4.32 21.94
N TRP A 339 24.26 -4.82 21.90
CA TRP A 339 25.05 -5.02 20.69
C TRP A 339 25.33 -6.50 20.45
N TYR A 340 25.44 -6.86 19.20
CA TYR A 340 25.51 -8.25 18.76
C TYR A 340 26.59 -8.42 17.68
N LEU A 341 27.12 -9.63 17.56
CA LEU A 341 27.88 -10.07 16.39
C LEU A 341 26.96 -10.42 15.23
N VAL A 342 27.52 -10.64 14.05
CA VAL A 342 26.78 -10.97 12.81
C VAL A 342 25.91 -12.21 12.91
N ASP A 343 26.27 -13.14 13.79
CA ASP A 343 25.50 -14.36 14.07
C ASP A 343 24.38 -14.16 15.12
N GLY A 344 24.24 -12.93 15.63
CA GLY A 344 23.26 -12.59 16.65
C GLY A 344 23.69 -12.88 18.07
N THR A 345 24.95 -13.29 18.30
CA THR A 345 25.53 -13.52 19.63
C THR A 345 25.72 -12.19 20.35
N PRO A 346 25.26 -12.03 21.60
CA PRO A 346 25.47 -10.83 22.38
C PRO A 346 26.96 -10.54 22.61
N ILE A 347 27.37 -9.26 22.51
CA ILE A 347 28.73 -8.83 22.83
C ILE A 347 28.81 -8.62 24.33
N GLU A 348 29.70 -9.36 25.01
CA GLU A 348 29.90 -9.27 26.46
C GLU A 348 30.42 -7.89 26.86
N GLY A 349 29.88 -7.33 27.95
CA GLY A 349 30.31 -6.05 28.50
C GLY A 349 29.66 -4.80 27.84
N GLU A 350 28.85 -4.96 26.79
CA GLU A 350 28.21 -3.84 26.10
C GLU A 350 26.73 -3.62 26.51
N GLY A 351 26.47 -3.58 27.82
CA GLY A 351 25.17 -3.23 28.40
C GLY A 351 24.16 -4.36 28.49
N PRO A 352 22.95 -4.08 29.00
CA PRO A 352 21.90 -5.06 29.07
C PRO A 352 21.40 -5.38 27.65
N HIS A 353 21.16 -6.66 27.38
CA HIS A 353 20.57 -7.10 26.11
C HIS A 353 19.05 -7.24 26.30
N GLU A 354 18.33 -6.36 25.65
CA GLU A 354 16.87 -6.35 25.72
C GLU A 354 16.26 -7.51 24.95
N VAL A 355 15.31 -8.20 25.60
CA VAL A 355 14.57 -9.30 24.98
C VAL A 355 13.32 -8.71 24.27
N PRO A 356 13.04 -9.08 23.01
CA PRO A 356 11.85 -8.61 22.33
C PRO A 356 10.58 -9.12 23.00
N SER A 357 9.48 -8.43 22.83
CA SER A 357 8.17 -8.86 23.30
C SER A 357 7.79 -10.21 22.69
N SER A 358 7.03 -11.01 23.43
CA SER A 358 6.60 -12.33 22.96
C SER A 358 5.81 -12.22 21.64
N GLY A 359 6.25 -12.97 20.61
CA GLY A 359 5.67 -12.94 19.27
C GLY A 359 6.23 -11.86 18.34
N ALA A 360 7.07 -10.94 18.82
CA ALA A 360 7.78 -10.01 17.96
C ALA A 360 8.84 -10.71 17.12
N ARG A 361 9.01 -10.22 15.89
CA ARG A 361 10.14 -10.58 15.03
C ARG A 361 11.31 -9.66 15.31
N THR A 362 12.51 -10.08 15.00
CA THR A 362 13.70 -9.23 15.13
C THR A 362 14.51 -9.25 13.85
N GLU A 363 15.05 -8.09 13.49
CA GLU A 363 16.04 -7.93 12.42
C GLU A 363 17.39 -7.51 13.01
N LEU A 364 18.46 -8.09 12.49
CA LEU A 364 19.83 -7.80 12.89
C LEU A 364 20.43 -6.83 11.88
N VAL A 365 20.74 -5.61 12.33
CA VAL A 365 21.13 -4.49 11.47
C VAL A 365 22.55 -4.02 11.84
N PRO A 366 23.44 -3.74 10.85
CA PRO A 366 24.77 -3.20 11.12
C PRO A 366 24.71 -1.84 11.85
N GLU A 367 25.67 -1.60 12.76
CA GLU A 367 25.81 -0.38 13.54
C GLU A 367 25.79 0.88 12.68
N ASP A 368 26.32 0.83 11.47
CA ASP A 368 26.39 1.94 10.52
C ASP A 368 25.02 2.60 10.25
N TYR A 369 23.93 1.91 10.48
CA TYR A 369 22.57 2.42 10.31
C TYR A 369 21.87 2.82 11.61
N TYR A 370 22.56 2.70 12.79
CA TYR A 370 21.94 2.86 14.11
C TYR A 370 21.22 4.19 14.29
N ASP A 371 21.88 5.31 13.97
CA ASP A 371 21.30 6.65 14.13
C ASP A 371 20.06 6.88 13.27
N GLY A 372 20.03 6.30 12.08
CA GLY A 372 18.88 6.34 11.20
C GLY A 372 17.69 5.58 11.77
N PHE A 373 17.94 4.38 12.28
CA PHE A 373 16.90 3.58 12.92
C PHE A 373 16.38 4.24 14.22
N LYS A 374 17.22 4.90 14.98
CA LYS A 374 16.79 5.67 16.17
C LYS A 374 15.88 6.84 15.80
N ARG A 375 16.13 7.51 14.67
CA ARG A 375 15.29 8.62 14.20
C ARG A 375 13.94 8.16 13.67
N SER A 376 13.91 7.10 12.89
CA SER A 376 12.69 6.59 12.25
C SER A 376 12.79 5.09 11.98
N THR A 377 12.55 4.28 13.01
CA THR A 377 12.67 2.82 12.94
C THR A 377 11.82 2.23 11.80
N LYS A 378 10.58 2.66 11.68
CA LYS A 378 9.65 2.17 10.64
C LYS A 378 10.18 2.44 9.24
N GLN A 379 10.58 3.69 8.95
CA GLN A 379 11.09 4.07 7.64
C GLN A 379 12.36 3.30 7.28
N TYR A 380 13.29 3.17 8.22
CA TYR A 380 14.55 2.46 7.99
C TYR A 380 14.37 0.94 7.86
N LEU A 381 13.37 0.34 8.54
CA LEU A 381 13.00 -1.05 8.28
C LEU A 381 12.56 -1.25 6.82
N MET A 382 11.77 -0.35 6.26
CA MET A 382 11.34 -0.42 4.87
C MET A 382 12.47 -0.11 3.88
N ASP A 383 13.17 1.02 4.08
CA ASP A 383 14.12 1.53 3.08
C ASP A 383 15.46 0.80 3.12
N ILE A 384 15.94 0.38 4.30
CA ILE A 384 17.27 -0.20 4.51
C ILE A 384 17.21 -1.70 4.75
N ALA A 385 16.35 -2.18 5.64
CA ALA A 385 16.21 -3.61 5.88
C ALA A 385 15.29 -4.29 4.84
N GLY A 386 14.52 -3.52 4.08
CA GLY A 386 13.65 -4.07 3.06
C GLY A 386 12.48 -4.87 3.62
N ILE A 387 12.07 -4.56 4.84
CA ILE A 387 11.02 -5.26 5.56
C ILE A 387 9.76 -4.41 5.53
N SER A 388 8.69 -4.96 4.99
CA SER A 388 7.36 -4.36 5.09
C SER A 388 6.91 -4.42 6.54
N VAL A 389 6.55 -3.28 7.07
CA VAL A 389 6.15 -3.16 8.46
C VAL A 389 4.65 -2.87 8.50
N GLY A 390 3.89 -3.76 9.12
CA GLY A 390 2.58 -3.44 9.62
C GLY A 390 2.73 -2.45 10.77
N GLY A 391 2.72 -1.19 10.44
CA GLY A 391 2.20 -0.27 11.40
C GLY A 391 0.72 -0.33 11.21
N SER A 392 -0.05 -0.40 12.25
CA SER A 392 -1.42 0.00 12.10
C SER A 392 -1.38 1.42 11.53
N HIS A 393 -1.73 1.59 10.26
CA HIS A 393 -2.13 2.89 9.75
C HIS A 393 -3.44 3.30 10.44
N LYS A 394 -3.74 2.68 11.58
CA LYS A 394 -4.88 3.07 12.39
C LYS A 394 -4.62 4.48 12.91
N LEU A 395 -5.57 5.33 12.71
CA LEU A 395 -5.54 6.69 13.25
C LEU A 395 -5.35 6.66 14.77
N LEU A 396 -6.07 5.79 15.45
CA LEU A 396 -5.89 5.45 16.86
C LEU A 396 -5.25 4.06 16.94
N GLN A 397 -4.06 3.98 17.52
CA GLN A 397 -3.38 2.70 17.73
C GLN A 397 -4.12 1.82 18.73
N SER A 398 -4.86 2.44 19.63
CA SER A 398 -5.72 1.79 20.63
C SER A 398 -6.92 2.69 20.93
N THR A 399 -8.07 2.08 21.19
CA THR A 399 -9.27 2.78 21.63
C THR A 399 -9.27 3.06 23.15
N VAL A 400 -8.23 2.69 23.87
CA VAL A 400 -8.15 2.84 25.34
C VAL A 400 -8.34 4.29 25.78
N ASP A 401 -7.71 5.25 25.12
CA ASP A 401 -7.87 6.67 25.50
C ASP A 401 -9.26 7.20 25.15
N LEU A 402 -9.88 6.70 24.09
CA LEU A 402 -11.28 6.99 23.76
C LEU A 402 -12.22 6.42 24.84
N GLU A 403 -12.00 5.18 25.27
CA GLU A 403 -12.75 4.58 26.39
C GLU A 403 -12.55 5.37 27.70
N ARG A 404 -11.34 5.82 27.98
CA ARG A 404 -11.07 6.70 29.15
C ARG A 404 -11.81 8.03 29.06
N CYS A 405 -11.94 8.62 27.88
CA CYS A 405 -12.76 9.82 27.66
C CYS A 405 -14.24 9.54 27.96
N ILE A 406 -14.74 8.35 27.57
CA ILE A 406 -16.11 7.90 27.88
C ILE A 406 -16.30 7.71 29.40
N ASP A 407 -15.36 7.06 30.07
CA ASP A 407 -15.42 6.81 31.51
C ASP A 407 -15.41 8.12 32.31
N LEU A 408 -14.57 9.08 31.93
CA LEU A 408 -14.57 10.42 32.54
C LEU A 408 -15.91 11.12 32.38
N SER A 409 -16.52 11.01 31.22
CA SER A 409 -17.82 11.61 30.92
C SER A 409 -18.95 10.95 31.71
N LEU A 410 -18.88 9.64 31.88
CA LEU A 410 -19.84 8.88 32.72
C LEU A 410 -19.73 9.28 34.19
N ALA A 411 -18.49 9.46 34.69
CA ALA A 411 -18.23 9.96 36.03
C ALA A 411 -18.80 11.39 36.25
N ASP A 412 -18.79 12.23 35.22
CA ASP A 412 -19.40 13.56 35.20
C ASP A 412 -20.93 13.53 35.02
N GLY A 413 -21.56 12.35 35.03
CA GLY A 413 -23.00 12.16 34.89
C GLY A 413 -23.57 12.37 33.49
N MET A 414 -22.73 12.28 32.43
CA MET A 414 -23.23 12.32 31.05
C MET A 414 -24.00 11.05 30.72
N VAL A 415 -25.12 11.23 30.06
CA VAL A 415 -26.00 10.13 29.61
C VAL A 415 -26.20 10.26 28.10
N ASN A 416 -26.13 9.15 27.39
CA ASN A 416 -26.44 9.14 25.96
C ASN A 416 -27.92 9.49 25.74
N PRO A 417 -28.22 10.58 25.04
CA PRO A 417 -29.61 10.97 24.78
C PRO A 417 -30.29 10.04 23.76
N CYS A 418 -29.55 9.26 23.00
CA CYS A 418 -30.08 8.27 22.06
C CYS A 418 -29.83 6.86 22.60
N ARG A 419 -30.88 6.12 22.89
CA ARG A 419 -30.79 4.73 23.39
C ARG A 419 -30.54 3.71 22.26
N LEU A 420 -30.75 4.12 21.03
CA LEU A 420 -30.54 3.26 19.86
C LEU A 420 -29.08 3.32 19.38
N LYS A 421 -28.57 2.20 18.95
CA LYS A 421 -27.22 2.15 18.30
C LYS A 421 -27.24 2.92 16.99
N THR A 422 -28.27 2.74 16.20
CA THR A 422 -28.54 3.43 14.94
C THR A 422 -30.00 3.86 14.88
N VAL A 423 -30.28 4.99 14.26
CA VAL A 423 -31.62 5.51 14.02
C VAL A 423 -31.98 5.34 12.56
N THR A 424 -32.98 4.54 12.26
CA THR A 424 -33.50 4.47 10.87
C THR A 424 -34.38 5.70 10.62
N LEU A 425 -33.99 6.53 9.66
CA LEU A 425 -34.67 7.79 9.35
C LEU A 425 -34.96 7.88 7.84
N ALA A 426 -35.84 7.02 7.38
CA ALA A 426 -36.22 6.94 5.98
C ALA A 426 -37.20 8.04 5.54
N THR A 427 -37.27 8.33 4.24
CA THR A 427 -38.17 9.34 3.68
C THR A 427 -39.63 8.94 3.80
N ASP A 428 -39.96 7.67 3.90
CA ASP A 428 -41.30 7.12 4.05
C ASP A 428 -41.73 6.94 5.51
N ASP A 429 -40.81 7.10 6.47
CA ASP A 429 -41.12 7.11 7.88
C ASP A 429 -41.85 8.43 8.25
N LYS A 430 -42.75 8.38 9.21
CA LYS A 430 -43.46 9.55 9.74
C LYS A 430 -42.80 10.16 10.96
N SER A 431 -41.86 9.46 11.56
CA SER A 431 -41.17 9.90 12.77
C SER A 431 -40.12 10.96 12.48
N GLU A 432 -40.02 11.98 13.33
CA GLU A 432 -39.00 12.99 13.35
C GLU A 432 -37.80 12.53 14.22
N LEU A 433 -36.56 12.99 13.91
CA LEU A 433 -35.34 12.55 14.58
C LEU A 433 -35.38 12.77 16.10
N TYR A 434 -35.95 13.89 16.59
CA TYR A 434 -36.06 14.20 18.02
C TYR A 434 -36.97 13.24 18.80
N GLN A 435 -37.82 12.45 18.16
CA GLN A 435 -38.68 11.45 18.79
C GLN A 435 -37.92 10.21 19.24
N TYR A 436 -36.75 9.95 18.66
CA TYR A 436 -35.88 8.85 19.05
C TYR A 436 -34.95 9.19 20.23
N LEU A 437 -35.01 10.44 20.73
CA LEU A 437 -34.16 10.93 21.79
C LEU A 437 -34.91 10.99 23.15
N ASP A 438 -34.19 10.65 24.20
CA ASP A 438 -34.66 10.86 25.58
C ASP A 438 -34.46 12.33 25.98
N GLN A 439 -35.50 13.12 25.79
CA GLN A 439 -35.45 14.57 26.04
C GLN A 439 -35.08 14.90 27.49
N GLN A 440 -35.38 14.03 28.46
CA GLN A 440 -35.02 14.25 29.87
C GLN A 440 -33.51 14.13 30.11
N ALA A 441 -32.81 13.41 29.25
CA ALA A 441 -31.35 13.24 29.35
C ALA A 441 -30.57 14.52 29.01
N PHE A 442 -31.15 15.42 28.21
CA PHE A 442 -30.41 16.60 27.72
C PHE A 442 -31.17 17.93 27.79
N LEU A 443 -32.41 17.94 28.22
CA LEU A 443 -33.24 19.17 28.39
C LEU A 443 -33.67 19.39 29.82
N THR A 444 -33.77 20.66 30.19
CA THR A 444 -34.35 21.10 31.45
C THR A 444 -35.37 22.21 31.23
N ARG A 445 -36.32 22.34 32.12
CA ARG A 445 -37.24 23.48 32.15
C ARG A 445 -36.82 24.50 33.22
N ARG A 446 -36.54 25.72 32.74
CA ARG A 446 -36.35 26.85 33.65
C ARG A 446 -37.40 27.91 33.34
N PHE A 447 -38.30 28.12 34.30
CA PHE A 447 -39.50 28.96 34.11
C PHE A 447 -40.39 28.41 32.97
N SER A 448 -40.66 29.21 31.95
CA SER A 448 -41.44 28.81 30.77
C SER A 448 -40.60 28.34 29.56
N ARG A 449 -39.28 28.27 29.69
CA ARG A 449 -38.38 27.93 28.60
C ARG A 449 -37.79 26.54 28.77
N VAL A 450 -37.69 25.83 27.67
CA VAL A 450 -36.91 24.59 27.55
C VAL A 450 -35.49 24.98 27.14
N LEU A 451 -34.49 24.46 27.81
CA LEU A 451 -33.07 24.78 27.61
C LEU A 451 -32.23 23.50 27.67
N PRO A 452 -31.04 23.50 27.07
CA PRO A 452 -30.08 22.42 27.28
C PRO A 452 -29.80 22.24 28.77
N LEU A 453 -29.74 20.97 29.20
CA LEU A 453 -29.47 20.62 30.60
C LEU A 453 -28.04 21.02 31.00
N ARG A 454 -27.10 20.79 30.14
CA ARG A 454 -25.68 21.12 30.32
C ARG A 454 -25.32 22.38 29.53
N HIS A 455 -24.60 23.30 30.13
CA HIS A 455 -24.07 24.51 29.51
C HIS A 455 -25.07 25.25 28.58
N PRO A 456 -26.22 25.74 29.07
CA PRO A 456 -27.33 26.26 28.26
C PRO A 456 -26.93 27.50 27.40
N GLU A 457 -25.91 28.26 27.82
CA GLU A 457 -25.46 29.45 27.11
C GLU A 457 -24.34 29.17 26.08
N ALA A 458 -23.73 27.96 26.07
CA ALA A 458 -22.62 27.62 25.20
C ALA A 458 -23.06 27.56 23.72
N LEU A 459 -22.17 28.00 22.85
CA LEU A 459 -22.34 27.83 21.41
C LEU A 459 -22.06 26.38 21.00
N ARG A 460 -22.97 25.79 20.23
CA ARG A 460 -22.84 24.45 19.69
C ARG A 460 -22.23 24.47 18.31
N PHE A 461 -21.41 23.48 18.05
CA PHE A 461 -20.76 23.23 16.77
C PHE A 461 -21.21 21.86 16.28
N ALA A 462 -21.56 21.79 15.00
CA ALA A 462 -22.07 20.56 14.41
C ALA A 462 -21.36 20.23 13.11
N HIS A 463 -21.19 18.93 12.86
CA HIS A 463 -20.85 18.43 11.55
C HIS A 463 -21.79 17.28 11.17
N VAL A 464 -22.16 17.24 9.91
CA VAL A 464 -23.04 16.22 9.33
C VAL A 464 -22.32 15.59 8.14
N ASP A 465 -22.11 14.30 8.20
CA ASP A 465 -21.70 13.53 7.07
C ASP A 465 -22.90 12.80 6.47
N LEU A 466 -23.18 13.06 5.20
CA LEU A 466 -24.42 12.66 4.53
C LEU A 466 -24.16 11.63 3.45
N ALA A 467 -24.42 10.36 3.74
CA ALA A 467 -24.60 9.33 2.71
C ALA A 467 -26.08 8.94 2.65
N THR A 468 -26.79 9.35 1.60
CA THR A 468 -28.26 9.19 1.55
C THR A 468 -28.75 7.75 1.43
N GLN A 469 -27.90 6.83 0.96
CA GLN A 469 -28.35 5.46 0.66
C GLN A 469 -27.91 4.41 1.70
N THR A 470 -26.92 4.72 2.53
CA THR A 470 -26.35 3.77 3.47
C THR A 470 -26.44 4.25 4.90
N MET A 471 -25.57 5.17 5.27
CA MET A 471 -25.42 5.68 6.64
C MET A 471 -25.11 7.17 6.60
N ALA A 472 -25.51 7.91 7.63
CA ALA A 472 -25.13 9.29 7.86
C ALA A 472 -24.76 9.51 9.32
N GLY A 473 -23.75 10.33 9.55
CA GLY A 473 -23.31 10.75 10.89
C GLY A 473 -23.76 12.17 11.22
N VAL A 474 -24.23 12.39 12.45
CA VAL A 474 -24.53 13.74 12.98
C VAL A 474 -23.89 13.87 14.34
N ALA A 475 -22.97 14.80 14.50
CA ALA A 475 -22.38 15.13 15.80
C ALA A 475 -22.58 16.61 16.12
N ILE A 476 -22.95 16.89 17.38
CA ILE A 476 -23.16 18.23 17.92
C ILE A 476 -22.49 18.29 19.29
N GLY A 477 -21.77 19.35 19.57
CA GLY A 477 -21.14 19.55 20.87
C GLY A 477 -20.69 20.99 21.09
N HIS A 478 -20.04 21.24 22.22
CA HIS A 478 -19.67 22.57 22.67
C HIS A 478 -18.35 22.55 23.48
N LEU A 479 -17.73 23.69 23.64
CA LEU A 479 -16.57 23.87 24.48
C LEU A 479 -16.99 24.09 25.94
N ILE A 480 -16.34 23.36 26.87
CA ILE A 480 -16.66 23.44 28.31
C ILE A 480 -15.56 24.09 29.14
N GLY A 481 -14.41 24.35 28.58
CA GLY A 481 -13.30 24.97 29.32
C GLY A 481 -11.96 24.71 28.69
N ARG A 482 -10.93 24.82 29.52
CA ARG A 482 -9.54 24.51 29.13
C ARG A 482 -8.91 23.59 30.17
N GLN A 483 -8.07 22.68 29.71
CA GLN A 483 -7.34 21.72 30.52
C GLN A 483 -5.83 21.93 30.31
N ARG A 484 -5.06 21.85 31.39
CA ARG A 484 -3.60 21.84 31.33
C ARG A 484 -3.11 20.54 30.68
N VAL A 485 -2.24 20.67 29.69
CA VAL A 485 -1.64 19.57 28.94
C VAL A 485 -0.12 19.75 28.91
N GLU A 486 0.61 18.68 29.17
CA GLU A 486 2.07 18.67 29.02
C GLU A 486 2.44 18.34 27.57
N THR A 487 3.25 19.16 26.95
CA THR A 487 3.70 18.99 25.56
C THR A 487 5.22 18.92 25.52
N TYR A 488 5.76 17.92 24.82
CA TYR A 488 7.20 17.79 24.62
C TYR A 488 7.62 18.47 23.31
N ARG A 489 8.50 19.47 23.40
CA ARG A 489 9.11 20.12 22.24
C ARG A 489 10.63 20.25 22.45
N ALA A 490 11.41 19.80 21.47
CA ALA A 490 12.88 19.89 21.50
C ALA A 490 13.56 19.30 22.76
N GLY A 491 12.95 18.32 23.40
CA GLY A 491 13.48 17.70 24.62
C GLY A 491 13.05 18.38 25.92
N GLU A 492 12.26 19.43 25.86
CA GLU A 492 11.73 20.15 27.04
C GLU A 492 10.22 19.91 27.18
N VAL A 493 9.74 19.93 28.41
CA VAL A 493 8.32 19.82 28.75
C VAL A 493 7.72 21.20 28.84
N PHE A 494 6.70 21.47 28.06
CA PHE A 494 5.92 22.72 28.11
C PHE A 494 4.52 22.43 28.60
N GLU A 495 3.97 23.32 29.42
CA GLU A 495 2.61 23.28 29.85
C GLU A 495 1.77 24.23 29.02
N GLU A 496 0.71 23.69 28.40
CA GLU A 496 -0.23 24.46 27.59
C GLU A 496 -1.66 24.26 28.10
N TYR A 497 -2.49 25.30 28.01
CA TYR A 497 -3.91 25.19 28.28
C TYR A 497 -4.69 24.97 26.99
N ARG A 498 -5.25 23.79 26.79
CA ARG A 498 -5.97 23.40 25.57
C ARG A 498 -7.47 23.24 25.84
N LEU A 499 -8.27 23.53 24.81
CA LEU A 499 -9.74 23.49 24.87
C LEU A 499 -10.25 22.08 25.12
N VAL A 500 -11.27 21.97 25.97
CA VAL A 500 -12.02 20.73 26.26
C VAL A 500 -13.39 20.81 25.58
N PHE A 501 -13.78 19.75 24.90
CA PHE A 501 -15.02 19.68 24.12
C PHE A 501 -15.93 18.58 24.64
N GLU A 502 -17.22 18.88 24.76
CA GLU A 502 -18.27 17.96 25.18
C GLU A 502 -19.31 17.77 24.06
N TYR A 503 -19.63 16.50 23.75
CA TYR A 503 -20.65 16.16 22.77
C TYR A 503 -22.03 16.12 23.39
N ASP A 504 -22.97 16.90 22.87
CA ASP A 504 -24.39 16.83 23.19
C ASP A 504 -25.07 15.65 22.48
N PHE A 505 -24.69 15.40 21.20
CA PHE A 505 -25.24 14.33 20.36
C PHE A 505 -24.16 13.69 19.51
N ILE A 506 -24.20 12.36 19.35
CA ILE A 506 -23.50 11.56 18.37
C ILE A 506 -24.52 10.56 17.84
N LEU A 507 -25.00 10.78 16.63
CA LEU A 507 -26.06 10.00 16.02
C LEU A 507 -25.56 9.30 14.76
N THR A 508 -25.82 8.00 14.68
CA THR A 508 -25.64 7.20 13.47
C THR A 508 -27.04 6.95 12.88
N ILE A 509 -27.26 7.42 11.68
CA ILE A 509 -28.54 7.38 10.98
C ILE A 509 -28.41 6.42 9.80
N THR A 510 -29.37 5.51 9.63
CA THR A 510 -29.42 4.55 8.54
C THR A 510 -30.63 4.77 7.64
N ALA A 511 -30.49 4.39 6.37
CA ALA A 511 -31.60 4.32 5.42
C ALA A 511 -32.62 3.23 5.81
N GLY A 512 -33.84 3.31 5.30
CA GLY A 512 -34.82 2.23 5.36
C GLY A 512 -34.52 1.13 4.34
N GLU A 513 -35.21 0.02 4.42
CA GLU A 513 -35.03 -1.11 3.47
C GLU A 513 -35.28 -0.72 2.01
N ALA A 514 -36.21 0.20 1.75
CA ALA A 514 -36.61 0.61 0.40
C ALA A 514 -36.59 2.15 0.19
N ALA A 515 -36.18 2.92 1.19
CA ALA A 515 -36.25 4.37 1.14
C ALA A 515 -34.94 5.01 1.67
N PRO A 516 -34.43 6.05 0.96
CA PRO A 516 -33.20 6.75 1.38
C PRO A 516 -33.40 7.54 2.69
N ILE A 517 -32.27 7.97 3.26
CA ILE A 517 -32.26 8.83 4.46
C ILE A 517 -32.96 10.18 4.14
N SER A 518 -33.83 10.62 5.04
CA SER A 518 -34.53 11.90 4.92
C SER A 518 -33.67 13.06 5.41
N LEU A 519 -33.04 13.76 4.48
CA LEU A 519 -32.26 14.97 4.78
C LEU A 519 -33.13 16.09 5.40
N GLY A 520 -34.39 16.20 4.99
CA GLY A 520 -35.35 17.16 5.55
C GLY A 520 -35.56 16.98 7.04
N LYS A 521 -35.62 15.73 7.53
CA LYS A 521 -35.78 15.46 8.97
C LYS A 521 -34.52 15.78 9.78
N ILE A 522 -33.34 15.64 9.18
CA ILE A 522 -32.09 16.10 9.81
C ILE A 522 -32.10 17.63 9.92
N GLN A 523 -32.57 18.35 8.89
CA GLN A 523 -32.76 19.81 8.94
C GLN A 523 -33.78 20.22 10.00
N ASN A 524 -34.93 19.55 10.04
CA ASN A 524 -35.96 19.78 11.04
C ASN A 524 -35.45 19.61 12.48
N PHE A 525 -34.53 18.67 12.67
CA PHE A 525 -33.89 18.46 13.97
C PHE A 525 -33.06 19.68 14.41
N PHE A 526 -32.30 20.32 13.54
CA PHE A 526 -31.58 21.56 13.87
C PHE A 526 -32.51 22.72 14.20
N PHE A 527 -33.61 22.89 13.43
CA PHE A 527 -34.62 23.88 13.73
C PHE A 527 -35.27 23.60 15.08
N TRP A 528 -35.64 22.34 15.37
CA TRP A 528 -36.25 21.96 16.64
C TRP A 528 -35.29 22.22 17.82
N LEU A 529 -34.00 21.88 17.69
CA LEU A 529 -32.97 22.16 18.71
C LEU A 529 -32.88 23.66 19.01
N ARG A 530 -32.88 24.53 18.00
CA ARG A 530 -32.77 25.97 18.17
C ARG A 530 -34.08 26.56 18.74
N ASP A 531 -35.19 26.28 18.09
CA ASP A 531 -36.44 27.03 18.30
C ASP A 531 -37.24 26.51 19.51
N TYR A 532 -37.14 25.19 19.78
CA TYR A 532 -37.84 24.58 20.91
C TYR A 532 -36.89 24.31 22.08
N ALA A 533 -35.73 23.68 21.82
CA ALA A 533 -34.83 23.21 22.88
C ALA A 533 -33.80 24.27 23.31
N GLY A 534 -33.77 25.44 22.70
CA GLY A 534 -32.98 26.59 23.11
C GLY A 534 -31.46 26.48 22.86
N PHE A 535 -31.04 25.58 21.97
CA PHE A 535 -29.62 25.44 21.58
C PHE A 535 -29.16 26.62 20.74
N LYS A 536 -27.96 27.12 21.00
CA LYS A 536 -27.32 28.19 20.26
C LYS A 536 -26.24 27.61 19.35
N PHE A 537 -26.31 27.85 18.04
CA PHE A 537 -25.33 27.30 17.09
C PHE A 537 -24.30 28.36 16.67
N GLY A 538 -23.01 28.01 16.77
CA GLY A 538 -21.90 28.84 16.30
C GLY A 538 -21.56 28.55 14.84
N LEU A 539 -21.49 27.25 14.47
CA LEU A 539 -21.22 26.81 13.11
C LEU A 539 -21.76 25.40 12.88
N ILE A 540 -22.40 25.20 11.73
CA ILE A 540 -22.82 23.89 11.23
C ILE A 540 -22.08 23.63 9.92
N THR A 541 -21.43 22.49 9.75
CA THR A 541 -20.80 22.11 8.50
C THR A 541 -21.28 20.75 7.99
N ALA A 542 -21.12 20.54 6.68
CA ALA A 542 -21.35 19.23 6.07
C ALA A 542 -20.39 19.03 4.88
N ASP A 543 -20.21 17.78 4.42
CA ASP A 543 -19.36 17.47 3.25
C ASP A 543 -20.03 17.92 1.94
N GLN A 544 -19.27 17.95 0.84
CA GLN A 544 -19.58 18.72 -0.38
C GLN A 544 -20.65 18.12 -1.29
N TRP A 545 -20.80 16.79 -1.38
CA TRP A 545 -21.50 16.18 -2.53
C TRP A 545 -23.03 16.13 -2.45
N GLN A 546 -23.61 16.03 -1.24
CA GLN A 546 -25.05 15.89 -1.06
C GLN A 546 -25.65 16.97 -0.17
N SER A 547 -24.84 17.92 0.30
CA SER A 547 -25.20 18.87 1.35
C SER A 547 -25.62 20.26 0.85
N GLU A 548 -25.62 20.56 -0.45
CA GLU A 548 -25.83 21.93 -0.95
C GLU A 548 -27.22 22.46 -0.61
N LEU A 549 -28.27 21.73 -0.97
CA LEU A 549 -29.63 22.12 -0.67
C LEU A 549 -29.93 22.13 0.84
N PRO A 550 -29.55 21.11 1.62
CA PRO A 550 -29.66 21.14 3.08
C PRO A 550 -28.96 22.35 3.73
N LEU A 551 -27.73 22.68 3.34
CA LEU A 551 -27.01 23.81 3.90
C LEU A 551 -27.68 25.16 3.53
N GLN A 552 -28.12 25.33 2.29
CA GLN A 552 -28.86 26.53 1.86
C GLN A 552 -30.15 26.74 2.68
N THR A 553 -30.88 25.67 2.97
CA THR A 553 -32.10 25.72 3.79
C THR A 553 -31.78 26.15 5.23
N LEU A 554 -30.72 25.59 5.84
CA LEU A 554 -30.29 26.00 7.18
C LEU A 554 -29.79 27.46 7.18
N GLN A 555 -29.05 27.89 6.13
CA GLN A 555 -28.60 29.26 5.99
C GLN A 555 -29.77 30.25 5.84
N ALA A 556 -30.74 29.93 5.00
CA ALA A 556 -31.96 30.72 4.87
C ALA A 556 -32.75 30.79 6.18
N GLY A 557 -32.69 29.75 7.00
CA GLY A 557 -33.21 29.70 8.34
C GLY A 557 -32.41 30.44 9.41
N GLY A 558 -31.29 31.10 9.03
CA GLY A 558 -30.49 31.95 9.91
C GLY A 558 -29.37 31.21 10.69
N PHE A 559 -29.02 29.99 10.30
CA PHE A 559 -27.84 29.32 10.84
C PHE A 559 -26.56 29.76 10.13
N ASN A 560 -25.45 29.83 10.88
CA ASN A 560 -24.12 29.98 10.29
C ASN A 560 -23.65 28.62 9.76
N VAL A 561 -23.53 28.48 8.45
CA VAL A 561 -23.20 27.23 7.79
C VAL A 561 -21.96 27.36 6.92
N SER A 562 -21.21 26.27 6.77
CA SER A 562 -20.06 26.20 5.89
C SER A 562 -19.87 24.78 5.38
N ARG A 563 -18.94 24.60 4.43
CA ARG A 563 -18.54 23.30 3.93
C ARG A 563 -17.23 22.87 4.59
N LEU A 564 -17.17 21.63 5.02
CA LEU A 564 -15.95 20.98 5.53
C LEU A 564 -15.88 19.59 4.95
N SER A 565 -14.88 19.34 4.11
CA SER A 565 -14.64 17.99 3.58
C SER A 565 -13.59 17.27 4.44
N MET A 566 -13.97 16.15 4.99
CA MET A 566 -13.10 15.29 5.81
C MET A 566 -12.08 14.52 4.96
N ASP A 567 -12.32 14.36 3.65
CA ASP A 567 -11.43 13.69 2.71
C ASP A 567 -10.29 14.55 2.17
N ARG A 568 -10.40 15.89 2.26
CA ARG A 568 -9.42 16.80 1.68
C ARG A 568 -8.23 17.10 2.59
N THR A 569 -8.41 16.95 3.87
CA THR A 569 -7.38 17.24 4.87
C THR A 569 -7.50 16.33 6.07
N LYS A 570 -6.37 15.87 6.56
CA LYS A 570 -6.29 15.03 7.77
C LYS A 570 -6.35 15.85 9.06
N THR A 571 -6.28 17.18 8.96
CA THR A 571 -6.21 18.08 10.12
C THR A 571 -7.33 17.85 11.14
N PRO A 572 -8.63 17.75 10.76
CA PRO A 572 -9.69 17.51 11.72
C PRO A 572 -9.49 16.23 12.56
N TYR A 573 -9.04 15.17 11.91
CA TYR A 573 -8.76 13.89 12.54
C TYR A 573 -7.54 13.93 13.46
N TYR A 574 -6.47 14.61 13.05
CA TYR A 574 -5.28 14.74 13.89
C TYR A 574 -5.54 15.59 15.13
N GLU A 575 -6.32 16.65 14.99
CA GLU A 575 -6.75 17.46 16.15
C GLU A 575 -7.64 16.65 17.10
N TRP A 576 -8.57 15.87 16.55
CA TRP A 576 -9.43 14.99 17.33
C TRP A 576 -8.64 13.88 18.03
N ARG A 577 -7.69 13.22 17.33
CA ARG A 577 -6.78 12.24 17.93
C ARG A 577 -5.97 12.84 19.09
N SER A 578 -5.37 14.01 18.89
CA SER A 578 -4.64 14.71 19.94
C SER A 578 -5.53 14.99 21.16
N ALA A 579 -6.76 15.41 20.93
CA ALA A 579 -7.71 15.69 22.02
C ALA A 579 -8.14 14.42 22.78
N ILE A 580 -8.27 13.27 22.10
CA ILE A 580 -8.52 11.98 22.76
C ILE A 580 -7.32 11.58 23.61
N GLN A 581 -6.09 11.61 23.06
CA GLN A 581 -4.87 11.23 23.76
C GLN A 581 -4.61 12.10 24.99
N GLU A 582 -4.97 13.38 24.91
CA GLU A 582 -4.86 14.34 26.01
C GLU A 582 -6.08 14.33 26.94
N LEU A 583 -7.04 13.42 26.72
CA LEU A 583 -8.28 13.30 27.50
C LEU A 583 -9.10 14.60 27.57
N ARG A 584 -9.13 15.37 26.48
CA ARG A 584 -9.84 16.65 26.35
C ARG A 584 -11.23 16.51 25.69
N ILE A 585 -11.66 15.30 25.44
CA ILE A 585 -12.98 14.99 24.88
C ILE A 585 -13.88 14.46 25.99
N ARG A 586 -15.15 14.90 26.00
CA ARG A 586 -16.22 14.38 26.82
C ARG A 586 -17.32 13.85 25.90
N LEU A 587 -17.58 12.55 25.99
CA LEU A 587 -18.59 11.89 25.16
C LEU A 587 -19.18 10.68 25.89
N PHE A 588 -20.37 10.32 25.52
CA PHE A 588 -21.01 9.09 25.97
C PHE A 588 -20.66 7.94 25.01
N ARG A 589 -20.86 6.69 25.48
CA ARG A 589 -20.60 5.52 24.65
C ARG A 589 -21.57 5.47 23.47
N GLN A 590 -21.01 5.39 22.28
CA GLN A 590 -21.70 5.13 21.02
C GLN A 590 -20.92 4.03 20.28
N ASP A 591 -21.52 2.83 20.19
CA ASP A 591 -20.80 1.62 19.74
C ASP A 591 -20.27 1.73 18.31
N GLN A 592 -21.00 2.40 17.39
CA GLN A 592 -20.54 2.60 16.02
C GLN A 592 -19.30 3.49 15.97
N LEU A 593 -19.26 4.57 16.75
CA LEU A 593 -18.09 5.44 16.84
C LEU A 593 -16.87 4.68 17.36
N VAL A 594 -17.04 3.89 18.42
CA VAL A 594 -15.93 3.10 19.00
C VAL A 594 -15.40 2.10 17.97
N TYR A 595 -16.30 1.44 17.24
CA TYR A 595 -15.93 0.52 16.16
C TYR A 595 -15.19 1.24 15.04
N GLU A 596 -15.74 2.30 14.47
CA GLU A 596 -15.12 3.08 13.40
C GLU A 596 -13.76 3.64 13.83
N ALA A 597 -13.69 4.28 15.00
CA ALA A 597 -12.46 4.87 15.53
C ALA A 597 -11.33 3.84 15.68
N GLY A 598 -11.67 2.60 16.03
CA GLY A 598 -10.73 1.48 16.09
C GLY A 598 -10.27 0.96 14.74
N GLU A 599 -11.02 1.23 13.68
CA GLU A 599 -10.72 0.75 12.31
C GLU A 599 -10.24 1.83 11.35
N LEU A 600 -10.31 3.14 11.71
CA LEU A 600 -9.83 4.23 10.87
C LEU A 600 -8.36 4.08 10.50
N LEU A 601 -8.07 4.25 9.22
CA LEU A 601 -6.75 4.13 8.63
C LEU A 601 -6.18 5.51 8.28
N ASP A 602 -4.97 5.80 8.74
CA ASP A 602 -4.19 6.99 8.37
C ASP A 602 -3.41 6.70 7.10
N LEU A 603 -4.06 6.86 5.94
CA LEU A 603 -3.46 6.64 4.62
C LEU A 603 -2.66 7.88 4.19
N PRO A 604 -1.74 7.80 3.21
CA PRO A 604 -0.87 8.92 2.83
C PRO A 604 -1.62 10.22 2.49
N ASP A 605 -2.76 10.14 1.85
CA ASP A 605 -3.56 11.25 1.31
C ASP A 605 -4.78 11.62 2.16
N LYS A 606 -5.38 10.67 2.88
CA LYS A 606 -6.59 10.88 3.68
C LYS A 606 -6.68 9.92 4.87
N ILE A 607 -7.57 10.22 5.80
CA ILE A 607 -8.05 9.24 6.78
C ILE A 607 -9.24 8.52 6.16
N ASP A 608 -9.21 7.18 6.19
CA ASP A 608 -10.26 6.37 5.56
C ASP A 608 -10.63 5.15 6.41
N HIS A 609 -11.68 4.45 6.03
CA HIS A 609 -12.10 3.18 6.62
C HIS A 609 -11.57 1.98 5.80
N PRO A 610 -11.53 0.75 6.35
CA PRO A 610 -11.36 -0.46 5.58
C PRO A 610 -12.40 -0.57 4.45
N PRO A 611 -12.19 -1.43 3.43
CA PRO A 611 -13.15 -1.61 2.35
C PRO A 611 -14.57 -1.91 2.87
N GLU A 612 -15.59 -1.37 2.20
CA GLU A 612 -17.00 -1.58 2.57
C GLU A 612 -17.39 -3.08 2.60
N GLU A 613 -16.78 -3.90 1.74
CA GLU A 613 -16.96 -5.36 1.73
C GLU A 613 -16.51 -6.03 3.05
N GLU A 614 -15.67 -5.34 3.82
CA GLU A 614 -15.19 -5.74 5.16
C GLU A 614 -16.00 -5.04 6.28
N GLY A 615 -17.08 -4.35 5.94
CA GLY A 615 -17.93 -3.63 6.89
C GLY A 615 -17.40 -2.26 7.31
N GLY A 616 -16.46 -1.68 6.53
CA GLY A 616 -15.87 -0.37 6.81
C GLY A 616 -16.88 0.77 6.64
N SER A 617 -16.89 1.70 7.59
CA SER A 617 -17.60 2.98 7.58
C SER A 617 -16.82 4.00 8.39
N LYS A 618 -17.02 5.29 8.12
CA LYS A 618 -16.47 6.39 8.90
C LYS A 618 -17.44 7.56 9.09
N ASP A 619 -18.69 7.43 8.67
CA ASP A 619 -19.67 8.52 8.66
C ASP A 619 -19.87 9.10 10.07
N THR A 620 -19.92 8.26 11.11
CA THR A 620 -20.03 8.72 12.49
C THR A 620 -18.74 9.39 12.96
N SER A 621 -17.59 8.85 12.60
CA SER A 621 -16.27 9.40 12.94
C SER A 621 -15.99 10.72 12.22
N ASP A 622 -16.38 10.85 10.94
CA ASP A 622 -16.32 12.12 10.18
C ASP A 622 -17.16 13.19 10.88
N ALA A 623 -18.38 12.86 11.28
CA ALA A 623 -19.24 13.79 12.00
C ALA A 623 -18.62 14.26 13.32
N VAL A 624 -18.08 13.32 14.10
CA VAL A 624 -17.46 13.59 15.40
C VAL A 624 -16.20 14.46 15.28
N ALA A 625 -15.26 14.07 14.43
CA ALA A 625 -14.02 14.82 14.21
C ALA A 625 -14.31 16.21 13.61
N GLY A 626 -15.28 16.30 12.69
CA GLY A 626 -15.71 17.56 12.07
C GLY A 626 -16.35 18.55 13.06
N ALA A 627 -17.21 18.06 13.97
CA ALA A 627 -17.83 18.93 14.99
C ALA A 627 -16.78 19.51 15.96
N TYR A 628 -15.83 18.69 16.41
CA TYR A 628 -14.70 19.15 17.22
C TYR A 628 -13.86 20.20 16.50
N TYR A 629 -13.49 19.92 15.25
CA TYR A 629 -12.68 20.84 14.45
C TYR A 629 -13.37 22.17 14.19
N ASN A 630 -14.69 22.18 14.01
CA ASN A 630 -15.46 23.41 13.89
C ASN A 630 -15.33 24.31 15.13
N ALA A 631 -15.37 23.72 16.32
CA ALA A 631 -15.24 24.48 17.56
C ALA A 631 -13.86 25.11 17.72
N ILE A 632 -12.79 24.35 17.50
CA ILE A 632 -11.43 24.86 17.64
C ILE A 632 -11.07 25.90 16.56
N SER A 633 -11.50 25.65 15.31
CA SER A 633 -11.26 26.57 14.19
C SER A 633 -12.04 27.89 14.35
N PHE A 634 -13.27 27.82 14.84
CA PHE A 634 -14.08 29.00 15.12
C PHE A 634 -13.42 29.88 16.21
N THR A 635 -12.99 29.24 17.31
CA THR A 635 -12.35 29.94 18.43
C THR A 635 -11.02 30.58 18.00
N SER A 636 -10.23 29.88 17.19
CA SER A 636 -8.96 30.40 16.66
C SER A 636 -9.16 31.63 15.76
N LYS A 637 -10.19 31.61 14.89
CA LYS A 637 -10.47 32.72 13.97
C LYS A 637 -11.07 33.95 14.64
N THR A 638 -11.90 33.74 15.66
CA THR A 638 -12.60 34.87 16.34
C THR A 638 -11.77 35.50 17.45
N GLY A 639 -10.66 34.87 17.86
CA GLY A 639 -9.79 35.37 18.93
C GLY A 639 -10.54 35.54 20.27
N SER A 640 -11.74 34.97 20.43
CA SER A 640 -12.63 35.25 21.53
C SER A 640 -12.94 34.00 22.36
N ASN A 641 -13.03 34.20 23.66
CA ASN A 641 -13.62 33.23 24.59
C ASN A 641 -15.16 33.12 24.42
N MET A 642 -15.75 33.72 23.37
CA MET A 642 -17.22 33.71 23.16
C MET A 642 -17.83 32.34 22.91
N ALA A 643 -17.01 31.34 22.60
CA ALA A 643 -17.47 29.96 22.43
C ALA A 643 -17.61 29.21 23.78
N LEU A 644 -17.05 29.77 24.87
CA LEU A 644 -17.13 29.18 26.20
C LEU A 644 -18.40 29.67 26.89
N ASP A 645 -19.05 28.80 27.70
CA ASP A 645 -20.12 29.19 28.56
C ASP A 645 -19.57 30.17 29.62
N ALA A 646 -20.17 31.35 29.75
CA ALA A 646 -19.80 32.34 30.76
C ALA A 646 -20.02 31.82 32.23
N SER A 647 -20.74 30.73 32.40
CA SER A 647 -20.98 30.10 33.72
C SER A 647 -19.89 29.12 34.12
N VAL A 648 -19.00 28.71 33.18
CA VAL A 648 -17.89 27.83 33.50
C VAL A 648 -16.76 28.67 34.08
N PRO A 649 -16.40 28.50 35.36
CA PRO A 649 -15.24 29.19 35.88
C PRO A 649 -14.00 28.79 35.05
N ALA A 650 -13.29 29.79 34.53
CA ALA A 650 -11.97 29.55 34.02
C ALA A 650 -11.22 28.81 35.15
N ILE A 651 -10.62 27.66 34.83
CA ILE A 651 -9.65 27.04 35.75
C ILE A 651 -8.50 28.04 35.77
N MET A 652 -8.59 29.02 36.71
CA MET A 652 -7.55 29.98 36.89
C MET A 652 -6.32 29.26 37.44
N PRO A 653 -5.15 29.42 36.86
CA PRO A 653 -3.92 29.07 37.55
C PRO A 653 -3.85 29.91 38.83
N ASP A 654 -3.31 29.32 39.89
CA ASP A 654 -2.94 30.07 41.06
C ASP A 654 -2.17 31.34 40.63
N SER A 655 -2.57 32.46 41.22
CA SER A 655 -2.10 33.80 40.91
C SER A 655 -0.59 33.92 41.14
N ASP A 656 0.22 33.67 40.16
CA ASP A 656 1.62 34.13 40.03
C ASP A 656 2.15 33.86 38.62
N VAL A 657 1.61 34.55 37.62
CA VAL A 657 2.29 34.80 36.34
C VAL A 657 1.79 36.09 35.76
N ASP A 658 2.34 37.19 36.25
CA ASP A 658 2.46 38.43 35.48
C ASP A 658 3.53 38.25 34.40
N ASP A 659 3.24 38.77 33.22
CA ASP A 659 4.13 38.92 32.07
C ASP A 659 4.66 37.67 31.36
N LEU A 660 3.82 37.14 30.45
CA LEU A 660 4.30 36.48 29.23
C LEU A 660 3.60 37.04 28.00
N GLU A 661 4.33 37.82 27.24
CA GLU A 661 3.97 38.25 25.90
C GLU A 661 3.52 37.03 25.07
N LYS A 662 2.39 37.14 24.39
CA LYS A 662 1.81 36.10 23.48
C LYS A 662 2.83 35.81 22.39
N PRO A 663 3.36 34.60 22.25
CA PRO A 663 4.07 34.24 21.04
C PRO A 663 3.06 34.16 19.86
N PRO A 664 3.42 34.67 18.67
CA PRO A 664 2.58 34.58 17.49
C PRO A 664 2.44 33.10 17.08
N ILE A 665 1.22 32.66 16.93
CA ILE A 665 0.93 31.35 16.33
C ILE A 665 1.26 31.45 14.83
N SER A 666 2.43 30.98 14.45
CA SER A 666 2.83 30.85 13.05
C SER A 666 2.17 29.57 12.49
N ILE A 667 1.01 29.73 11.88
CA ILE A 667 0.51 28.72 10.96
C ILE A 667 1.30 28.92 9.65
N VAL A 668 2.26 28.07 9.39
CA VAL A 668 2.91 27.98 8.07
C VAL A 668 1.90 27.33 7.12
N LEU A 669 1.19 28.18 6.38
CA LEU A 669 0.48 27.77 5.17
C LEU A 669 1.54 27.60 4.06
N PRO A 670 1.51 26.55 3.24
CA PRO A 670 2.36 26.48 2.06
C PRO A 670 2.00 27.63 1.12
N GLU A 671 3.00 28.40 0.75
CA GLU A 671 2.87 29.49 -0.21
C GLU A 671 2.29 29.00 -1.53
N SER A 672 1.19 29.61 -1.93
CA SER A 672 0.64 29.48 -3.28
C SER A 672 1.68 30.01 -4.28
N MET A 673 2.12 29.13 -5.19
CA MET A 673 2.93 29.54 -6.34
C MET A 673 2.22 30.63 -7.12
N GLY A 674 2.79 31.82 -7.10
CA GLY A 674 2.33 32.97 -7.85
C GLY A 674 2.34 32.73 -9.35
N ALA A 675 1.24 33.05 -9.99
CA ALA A 675 1.14 33.18 -11.44
C ALA A 675 2.12 34.24 -11.93
N ARG A 676 2.95 33.91 -12.89
CA ARG A 676 3.68 34.91 -13.69
C ARG A 676 2.76 35.44 -14.81
N PRO A 677 2.66 36.71 -15.03
CA PRO A 677 2.03 37.26 -16.21
C PRO A 677 3.00 37.28 -17.41
N ASN A 678 2.44 37.08 -18.59
CA ASN A 678 2.90 37.11 -19.97
C ASN A 678 3.49 35.83 -20.53
#